data_15593c4817acff67702284a1fad1984d
#
_entry.id   15593c4817acff67702284a1fad1984d
#
_cell.length_a   1.000
_cell.length_b   1.000
_cell.length_c   1.000
_cell.angle_alpha   90.00
_cell.angle_beta   90.00
_cell.angle_gamma   90.00
#
_symmetry.space_group_name_H-M   'P 1'
#
loop_
_entity.id
_entity.type
_entity.pdbx_description
1 polymer ?
#
loop_
_entity_poly.entity_id
_entity_poly.type
_entity_poly.pdbx_seq_one_letter_code
_entity_poly.pdbx_strand_id
1 'polypeptide(L)'
;MNVLSRTSLFLFLLLSLPFVTMAQNFSFTNKDNAVMILYSKAGPTLDSIAAHLLANDINMVTGNQPAVITDIANATGNVIVIGNLASTLVQRFIDKKTSLYKELQNKWECFGLKVIDNPTSRIAKALVIAGSDARGTAYGVFTVSEKLGVSPWYWWADAPVRKQTALTIQQPEFIAEPPSVKYRGIFINDEDWGLQPWAAKTFEPETGDIGPKTYAKVFELLLRLKANLIWPAMHPSTKAFFYYPQNKKVAEDYSIVIGTSHAEPMLRNNVGEWDENTMGHFNYITNKEKVFQYWESRVKETIKNDVVYTMGMRGVHDSGIEGVKNSKEAVPLLEQIIKDQRALLEKYRSKSATTIPQAFTAYKEVLDIYDNGLKIPDDITLVWPDDNYGYIQRLSNEAEQTRKGGSGVYYHASYWGRPHDYLWLGTTHPSLIREEMMKAYKAGANQLWVLNVGDIKPLEYDMELFLNMAYNAIPFQNSRFVKVHLVNWLSKIFGEHEGSFIGKHLWRYYELAFERKPEFMGWSRTEPTTQTTNTQYNHFFYGDEAQQRIDAYDSLEAMIKAYRPYIKEDQSAAFYQLVYYPVVCASQMNKKFLYRDKAMLYAKQNRLSATDYAALSKAAYDSIIQETENYNTQLAGGKWNNMMSMKPRNLPVYQAPVLPAITVDGSASWGIAPEGFVTKDSSLLKGINTMTLPAFDDVNKQHYFIDIFLSDQKPIEWTSSVSHDWIHLSTSSGTLSSEWGKNQLRIWVDVDWSKVGSEEKLAGSIIIKGGGKQMEVGIRGQRLNLPLAYIGFVEHNGYVSMHASGFTSATDKPGYQWKVIDDLGYTGKIVQSLPINTKEGVVSVDADAIKKNNSFVAYDFYTFTAATPQVTVFTLPTHPLNNKYSMRYAVSVDDGPLTIVDFKTVGRSEEWKRNVLSNRAERDIQLPFLDKGRHILKIYCIDPGVLLDEIRINVGGLMNAYSTLPETKTK
;
A
#
# COMPACT_ATOMS: atom_id res chain seq x y z
N MET A 1 -7.08 -71.59 15.75
CA MET A 1 -5.67 -71.31 16.12
C MET A 1 -5.27 -70.09 15.35
N ASN A 2 -5.01 -68.91 15.82
CA ASN A 2 -4.70 -68.38 17.14
C ASN A 2 -5.35 -66.97 17.31
N VAL A 3 -6.06 -66.87 18.39
CA VAL A 3 -6.40 -65.57 19.07
C VAL A 3 -5.18 -65.21 19.88
N LEU A 4 -4.52 -64.09 19.65
CA LEU A 4 -3.64 -63.37 20.55
C LEU A 4 -2.88 -62.27 19.75
N SER A 5 -3.39 -61.04 19.69
CA SER A 5 -2.62 -59.78 19.67
C SER A 5 -3.54 -58.57 19.40
N ARG A 6 -4.50 -58.32 20.28
CA ARG A 6 -5.31 -57.04 20.26
C ARG A 6 -5.33 -56.32 21.61
N THR A 7 -4.37 -56.55 22.46
CA THR A 7 -4.37 -55.97 23.83
C THR A 7 -3.14 -55.06 24.11
N SER A 8 -2.28 -54.76 23.14
CA SER A 8 -1.09 -53.91 23.38
C SER A 8 -1.15 -52.52 22.73
N LEU A 9 -2.28 -52.17 22.13
CA LEU A 9 -2.42 -50.85 21.44
C LEU A 9 -3.28 -49.85 22.22
N PHE A 10 -3.72 -50.15 23.43
CA PHE A 10 -4.57 -49.29 24.25
C PHE A 10 -3.87 -48.64 25.45
N LEU A 11 -2.59 -48.92 25.69
CA LEU A 11 -1.85 -48.38 26.83
C LEU A 11 -0.86 -47.25 26.50
N PHE A 12 -0.75 -46.81 25.23
CA PHE A 12 0.12 -45.70 24.83
C PHE A 12 -0.64 -44.40 24.40
N LEU A 13 -1.99 -44.43 24.49
CA LEU A 13 -2.82 -43.24 24.11
C LEU A 13 -3.28 -42.42 25.34
N LEU A 14 -2.76 -42.70 26.53
CA LEU A 14 -3.19 -42.02 27.79
C LEU A 14 -2.12 -41.08 28.38
N LEU A 15 -1.02 -40.78 27.67
CA LEU A 15 0.05 -39.91 28.22
C LEU A 15 0.36 -38.65 27.35
N SER A 16 -0.50 -38.27 26.40
CA SER A 16 -0.46 -36.96 25.78
C SER A 16 -1.80 -36.24 25.89
N LEU A 17 -2.30 -36.08 27.10
CA LEU A 17 -3.27 -35.02 27.37
C LEU A 17 -2.49 -33.70 27.31
N PRO A 18 -2.80 -32.78 26.39
CA PRO A 18 -2.29 -31.44 26.52
C PRO A 18 -2.78 -30.90 27.84
N PHE A 19 -1.91 -30.37 28.69
CA PHE A 19 -2.30 -29.57 29.84
C PHE A 19 -3.14 -28.41 29.29
N VAL A 20 -4.45 -28.59 29.22
CA VAL A 20 -5.39 -27.49 29.02
C VAL A 20 -5.33 -26.70 30.34
N THR A 21 -4.52 -25.67 30.35
CA THR A 21 -4.55 -24.65 31.39
C THR A 21 -5.96 -24.07 31.38
N MET A 22 -6.75 -24.39 32.43
CA MET A 22 -8.10 -23.85 32.53
C MET A 22 -8.02 -22.32 32.54
N ALA A 23 -8.73 -21.67 31.60
CA ALA A 23 -8.83 -20.22 31.56
C ALA A 23 -9.51 -19.74 32.86
N GLN A 24 -8.84 -18.82 33.56
CA GLN A 24 -9.40 -18.23 34.78
C GLN A 24 -10.11 -16.92 34.43
N ASN A 25 -11.29 -16.73 35.03
CA ASN A 25 -12.07 -15.51 34.85
C ASN A 25 -11.50 -14.39 35.73
N PHE A 26 -11.31 -13.20 35.13
CA PHE A 26 -10.98 -11.96 35.83
C PHE A 26 -12.03 -10.90 35.52
N SER A 27 -12.68 -10.38 36.59
CA SER A 27 -13.72 -9.36 36.50
C SER A 27 -13.13 -7.97 36.76
N PHE A 28 -13.40 -7.03 35.87
CA PHE A 28 -13.04 -5.61 35.99
C PHE A 28 -14.12 -4.79 36.69
N THR A 29 -15.34 -5.33 36.81
CA THR A 29 -16.46 -4.71 37.52
C THR A 29 -17.00 -5.66 38.54
N ASN A 30 -17.11 -5.24 39.78
CA ASN A 30 -17.78 -5.99 40.84
C ASN A 30 -18.85 -5.09 41.48
N LYS A 31 -19.96 -5.67 41.97
CA LYS A 31 -21.10 -4.90 42.50
C LYS A 31 -20.71 -3.90 43.61
N ASP A 32 -19.63 -4.18 44.35
CA ASP A 32 -19.25 -3.42 45.54
C ASP A 32 -17.83 -2.83 45.50
N ASN A 33 -16.95 -3.19 44.52
CA ASN A 33 -15.60 -2.65 44.44
C ASN A 33 -15.10 -2.57 43.00
N ALA A 34 -14.66 -1.37 42.55
CA ALA A 34 -13.94 -1.21 41.32
C ALA A 34 -12.58 -1.95 41.41
N VAL A 35 -12.13 -2.52 40.27
CA VAL A 35 -10.78 -3.06 40.16
C VAL A 35 -9.73 -2.01 40.51
N MET A 36 -8.65 -2.38 41.15
CA MET A 36 -7.50 -1.51 41.42
C MET A 36 -6.34 -1.86 40.50
N ILE A 37 -5.54 -0.86 40.13
CA ILE A 37 -4.31 -1.06 39.34
C ILE A 37 -3.11 -0.74 40.22
N LEU A 38 -2.21 -1.71 40.39
CA LEU A 38 -1.05 -1.64 41.28
C LEU A 38 0.22 -1.70 40.43
N TYR A 39 1.09 -0.69 40.55
CA TYR A 39 2.42 -0.65 39.94
C TYR A 39 3.48 -0.22 40.97
N SER A 40 4.76 -0.41 40.64
CA SER A 40 5.86 0.00 41.54
C SER A 40 6.31 1.42 41.25
N LYS A 41 6.27 2.32 42.25
CA LYS A 41 6.80 3.69 42.12
C LYS A 41 8.30 3.73 41.78
N ALA A 42 9.04 2.67 42.15
CA ALA A 42 10.48 2.54 41.83
C ALA A 42 10.71 1.95 40.41
N GLY A 43 9.68 1.60 39.70
CA GLY A 43 9.76 1.08 38.33
C GLY A 43 9.97 2.18 37.28
N PRO A 44 10.06 1.79 35.98
CA PRO A 44 10.10 2.73 34.87
C PRO A 44 8.90 3.67 34.87
N THR A 45 9.08 4.93 34.41
CA THR A 45 7.98 5.90 34.26
C THR A 45 6.87 5.36 33.35
N LEU A 46 7.22 4.56 32.34
CA LEU A 46 6.27 3.89 31.45
C LEU A 46 5.27 2.99 32.18
N ASP A 47 5.67 2.32 33.27
CA ASP A 47 4.73 1.50 34.07
C ASP A 47 3.60 2.37 34.66
N SER A 48 3.94 3.58 35.14
CA SER A 48 2.96 4.55 35.62
C SER A 48 2.04 5.04 34.50
N ILE A 49 2.62 5.41 33.36
CA ILE A 49 1.87 5.89 32.18
C ILE A 49 0.90 4.79 31.71
N ALA A 50 1.37 3.55 31.56
CA ALA A 50 0.56 2.42 31.15
C ALA A 50 -0.58 2.11 32.15
N ALA A 51 -0.31 2.21 33.46
CA ALA A 51 -1.32 2.03 34.49
C ALA A 51 -2.44 3.07 34.42
N HIS A 52 -2.10 4.35 34.23
CA HIS A 52 -3.10 5.42 34.09
C HIS A 52 -3.87 5.32 32.76
N LEU A 53 -3.22 4.97 31.65
CA LEU A 53 -3.89 4.74 30.38
C LEU A 53 -4.85 3.56 30.46
N LEU A 54 -4.48 2.45 31.10
CA LEU A 54 -5.37 1.32 31.32
C LEU A 54 -6.56 1.71 32.22
N ALA A 55 -6.34 2.54 33.26
CA ALA A 55 -7.43 3.04 34.10
C ALA A 55 -8.42 3.88 33.29
N ASN A 56 -7.94 4.73 32.40
CA ASN A 56 -8.77 5.51 31.48
C ASN A 56 -9.52 4.57 30.49
N ASP A 57 -8.85 3.56 29.96
CA ASP A 57 -9.45 2.58 29.06
C ASP A 57 -10.60 1.82 29.75
N ILE A 58 -10.39 1.36 30.97
CA ILE A 58 -11.43 0.69 31.79
C ILE A 58 -12.59 1.67 32.07
N ASN A 59 -12.29 2.91 32.39
CA ASN A 59 -13.33 3.94 32.58
C ASN A 59 -14.14 4.19 31.29
N MET A 60 -13.49 4.29 30.17
CA MET A 60 -14.19 4.46 28.87
C MET A 60 -15.16 3.29 28.61
N VAL A 61 -14.77 2.07 28.94
CA VAL A 61 -15.60 0.86 28.73
C VAL A 61 -16.69 0.72 29.78
N THR A 62 -16.38 0.94 31.08
CA THR A 62 -17.29 0.60 32.19
C THR A 62 -18.00 1.79 32.83
N GLY A 63 -17.49 3.01 32.60
CA GLY A 63 -17.91 4.20 33.32
C GLY A 63 -17.35 4.32 34.74
N ASN A 64 -16.52 3.37 35.19
CA ASN A 64 -15.92 3.33 36.52
C ASN A 64 -14.40 3.54 36.41
N GLN A 65 -13.87 4.57 37.07
CA GLN A 65 -12.44 4.87 37.12
C GLN A 65 -11.73 3.99 38.15
N PRO A 66 -10.82 3.07 37.75
CA PRO A 66 -10.01 2.31 38.69
C PRO A 66 -9.10 3.22 39.53
N ALA A 67 -8.90 2.86 40.78
CA ALA A 67 -7.86 3.45 41.60
C ALA A 67 -6.48 2.94 41.16
N VAL A 68 -5.58 3.85 40.85
CA VAL A 68 -4.17 3.54 40.54
C VAL A 68 -3.36 3.73 41.81
N ILE A 69 -2.74 2.67 42.30
CA ILE A 69 -2.03 2.63 43.60
C ILE A 69 -0.60 2.12 43.43
N THR A 70 0.28 2.52 44.34
CA THR A 70 1.70 2.11 44.35
C THR A 70 2.10 1.29 45.58
N ASP A 71 1.23 1.20 46.56
CA ASP A 71 1.47 0.41 47.78
C ASP A 71 0.51 -0.79 47.85
N ILE A 72 1.06 -1.99 47.91
CA ILE A 72 0.29 -3.24 48.01
C ILE A 72 -0.55 -3.30 49.32
N ALA A 73 -0.16 -2.58 50.37
CA ALA A 73 -0.95 -2.50 51.61
C ALA A 73 -2.34 -1.90 51.39
N ASN A 74 -2.53 -1.09 50.35
CA ASN A 74 -3.80 -0.49 49.98
C ASN A 74 -4.63 -1.34 48.98
N ALA A 75 -4.07 -2.45 48.48
CA ALA A 75 -4.70 -3.31 47.51
C ALA A 75 -5.77 -4.24 48.16
N THR A 76 -6.98 -4.25 47.59
CA THR A 76 -8.09 -5.12 48.05
C THR A 76 -8.93 -5.59 46.83
N GLY A 77 -9.60 -6.74 47.00
CA GLY A 77 -10.51 -7.26 45.96
C GLY A 77 -9.76 -7.75 44.72
N ASN A 78 -10.22 -7.34 43.52
CA ASN A 78 -9.56 -7.66 42.27
C ASN A 78 -8.52 -6.60 41.94
N VAL A 79 -7.30 -7.02 41.63
CA VAL A 79 -6.15 -6.10 41.38
C VAL A 79 -5.45 -6.48 40.07
N ILE A 80 -5.14 -5.47 39.25
CA ILE A 80 -4.23 -5.63 38.12
C ILE A 80 -2.83 -5.21 38.59
N VAL A 81 -1.87 -6.12 38.48
CA VAL A 81 -0.47 -5.87 38.87
C VAL A 81 0.36 -5.66 37.62
N ILE A 82 1.03 -4.51 37.52
CA ILE A 82 1.80 -4.09 36.34
C ILE A 82 3.26 -3.92 36.68
N GLY A 83 4.15 -4.47 35.86
CA GLY A 83 5.59 -4.25 35.96
C GLY A 83 6.42 -5.29 35.23
N ASN A 84 7.72 -5.09 35.15
CA ASN A 84 8.64 -6.04 34.54
C ASN A 84 9.19 -7.07 35.55
N LEU A 85 9.91 -8.08 35.05
CA LEU A 85 10.48 -9.15 35.88
C LEU A 85 11.50 -8.68 36.93
N ALA A 86 12.13 -7.51 36.73
CA ALA A 86 13.06 -6.94 37.72
C ALA A 86 12.33 -6.29 38.91
N SER A 87 11.02 -6.03 38.78
CA SER A 87 10.20 -5.43 39.83
C SER A 87 10.02 -6.36 41.01
N THR A 88 10.41 -5.93 42.21
CA THR A 88 10.14 -6.68 43.46
C THR A 88 8.65 -6.87 43.70
N LEU A 89 7.79 -5.98 43.21
CA LEU A 89 6.36 -6.12 43.27
C LEU A 89 5.90 -7.33 42.42
N VAL A 90 6.29 -7.44 41.17
CA VAL A 90 5.93 -8.55 40.26
C VAL A 90 6.43 -9.90 40.84
N GLN A 91 7.65 -9.92 41.41
CA GLN A 91 8.25 -11.11 42.00
C GLN A 91 7.50 -11.64 43.25
N ARG A 92 6.62 -10.83 43.86
CA ARG A 92 5.71 -11.32 44.93
C ARG A 92 4.57 -12.17 44.39
N PHE A 93 4.21 -11.99 43.12
CA PHE A 93 3.11 -12.71 42.47
C PHE A 93 3.61 -13.83 41.54
N ILE A 94 4.80 -13.67 40.96
CA ILE A 94 5.37 -14.63 40.02
C ILE A 94 6.73 -15.11 40.54
N ASP A 95 6.75 -16.35 40.99
CA ASP A 95 7.99 -17.01 41.47
C ASP A 95 8.95 -17.23 40.29
N LYS A 96 10.24 -17.05 40.52
CA LYS A 96 11.34 -17.26 39.55
C LYS A 96 11.39 -18.72 39.01
N LYS A 97 10.76 -19.68 39.71
CA LYS A 97 10.69 -21.08 39.28
C LYS A 97 9.56 -21.37 38.27
N THR A 98 8.62 -20.43 38.08
CA THR A 98 7.50 -20.62 37.17
C THR A 98 7.97 -20.62 35.71
N SER A 99 7.19 -21.29 34.81
CA SER A 99 7.42 -21.27 33.36
C SER A 99 7.39 -19.84 32.82
N LEU A 100 6.39 -19.06 33.22
CA LEU A 100 6.23 -17.66 32.79
C LEU A 100 7.49 -16.83 33.08
N TYR A 101 8.05 -16.91 34.28
CA TYR A 101 9.29 -16.16 34.60
C TYR A 101 10.45 -16.60 33.71
N LYS A 102 10.66 -17.93 33.58
CA LYS A 102 11.79 -18.50 32.85
C LYS A 102 11.71 -18.20 31.35
N GLU A 103 10.51 -18.18 30.78
CA GLU A 103 10.32 -17.92 29.36
C GLU A 103 10.45 -16.43 29.01
N LEU A 104 10.14 -15.52 29.91
CA LEU A 104 10.36 -14.08 29.71
C LEU A 104 11.80 -13.65 30.02
N GLN A 105 12.51 -14.41 30.85
CA GLN A 105 13.87 -14.05 31.26
C GLN A 105 14.81 -14.01 30.04
N ASN A 106 15.61 -12.96 29.92
CA ASN A 106 16.57 -12.74 28.83
C ASN A 106 15.96 -12.54 27.41
N LYS A 107 14.65 -12.44 27.31
CA LYS A 107 13.96 -12.00 26.10
C LYS A 107 13.77 -10.47 26.13
N TRP A 108 13.48 -9.88 25.00
CA TRP A 108 13.24 -8.45 24.86
C TRP A 108 11.81 -8.21 24.38
N GLU A 109 11.16 -7.19 24.95
CA GLU A 109 9.80 -6.72 24.59
C GLU A 109 8.74 -7.83 24.60
N CYS A 110 8.92 -8.83 25.47
CA CYS A 110 7.94 -9.89 25.73
C CYS A 110 7.11 -9.56 26.96
N PHE A 111 5.94 -10.19 27.06
CA PHE A 111 5.10 -10.10 28.24
C PHE A 111 4.35 -11.39 28.52
N GLY A 112 3.96 -11.56 29.77
CA GLY A 112 3.08 -12.62 30.21
C GLY A 112 1.86 -12.10 30.96
N LEU A 113 0.74 -12.78 30.78
CA LEU A 113 -0.53 -12.51 31.46
C LEU A 113 -0.91 -13.73 32.27
N LYS A 114 -1.21 -13.53 33.57
CA LYS A 114 -1.61 -14.60 34.47
C LYS A 114 -2.61 -14.11 35.50
N VAL A 115 -3.68 -14.86 35.70
CA VAL A 115 -4.61 -14.65 36.82
C VAL A 115 -4.19 -15.55 38.00
N ILE A 116 -4.17 -14.98 39.19
CA ILE A 116 -3.83 -15.68 40.43
C ILE A 116 -4.96 -15.47 41.42
N ASP A 117 -5.53 -16.58 41.94
CA ASP A 117 -6.58 -16.58 42.95
C ASP A 117 -5.99 -16.44 44.36
N ASN A 118 -6.57 -15.57 45.17
CA ASN A 118 -6.22 -15.36 46.57
C ASN A 118 -4.71 -15.22 46.87
N PRO A 119 -3.96 -14.35 46.11
CA PRO A 119 -2.52 -14.20 46.33
C PRO A 119 -2.16 -13.64 47.70
N THR A 120 -3.12 -12.94 48.34
CA THR A 120 -3.04 -12.49 49.75
C THR A 120 -4.43 -12.56 50.38
N SER A 121 -4.50 -12.43 51.69
CA SER A 121 -5.80 -12.40 52.43
C SER A 121 -6.72 -11.22 52.06
N ARG A 122 -6.21 -10.18 51.40
CA ARG A 122 -6.97 -8.97 51.00
C ARG A 122 -7.24 -8.89 49.48
N ILE A 123 -6.47 -9.61 48.69
CA ILE A 123 -6.61 -9.63 47.22
C ILE A 123 -7.29 -10.94 46.85
N ALA A 124 -8.52 -10.83 46.32
CA ALA A 124 -9.28 -11.99 45.91
C ALA A 124 -8.75 -12.58 44.59
N LYS A 125 -8.42 -11.70 43.60
CA LYS A 125 -7.79 -12.12 42.36
C LYS A 125 -6.77 -11.07 41.91
N ALA A 126 -5.65 -11.53 41.38
CA ALA A 126 -4.66 -10.66 40.72
C ALA A 126 -4.52 -11.03 39.24
N LEU A 127 -4.75 -10.07 38.32
CA LEU A 127 -4.30 -10.17 36.94
C LEU A 127 -2.90 -9.58 36.89
N VAL A 128 -1.89 -10.42 36.73
CA VAL A 128 -0.50 -10.00 36.64
C VAL A 128 -0.13 -9.81 35.19
N ILE A 129 0.33 -8.60 34.83
CA ILE A 129 0.90 -8.21 33.55
C ILE A 129 2.40 -8.03 33.77
N ALA A 130 3.17 -9.05 33.39
CA ALA A 130 4.62 -9.07 33.60
C ALA A 130 5.37 -8.92 32.29
N GLY A 131 6.15 -7.85 32.13
CA GLY A 131 7.04 -7.68 30.98
C GLY A 131 8.45 -8.20 31.19
N SER A 132 9.15 -8.60 30.16
CA SER A 132 10.61 -8.82 30.20
C SER A 132 11.36 -7.51 30.46
N ASP A 133 10.81 -6.41 29.99
CA ASP A 133 11.28 -5.04 30.12
C ASP A 133 10.10 -4.04 30.16
N ALA A 134 10.38 -2.73 30.17
CA ALA A 134 9.35 -1.68 30.27
C ALA A 134 8.39 -1.71 29.08
N ARG A 135 8.90 -1.86 27.83
CA ARG A 135 8.06 -1.92 26.63
C ARG A 135 7.22 -3.19 26.59
N GLY A 136 7.79 -4.34 26.96
CA GLY A 136 7.02 -5.58 27.11
C GLY A 136 5.88 -5.44 28.09
N THR A 137 6.11 -4.75 29.23
CA THR A 137 5.04 -4.43 30.20
C THR A 137 3.92 -3.63 29.55
N ALA A 138 4.25 -2.54 28.86
CA ALA A 138 3.27 -1.69 28.16
C ALA A 138 2.49 -2.45 27.09
N TYR A 139 3.16 -3.32 26.32
CA TYR A 139 2.47 -4.16 25.31
C TYR A 139 1.49 -5.13 25.94
N GLY A 140 1.83 -5.69 27.10
CA GLY A 140 0.90 -6.51 27.90
C GLY A 140 -0.32 -5.71 28.33
N VAL A 141 -0.12 -4.49 28.83
CA VAL A 141 -1.20 -3.58 29.24
C VAL A 141 -2.11 -3.25 28.05
N PHE A 142 -1.56 -2.81 26.92
CA PHE A 142 -2.37 -2.47 25.75
C PHE A 142 -3.00 -3.69 25.07
N THR A 143 -2.43 -4.88 25.24
CA THR A 143 -3.12 -6.13 24.84
C THR A 143 -4.35 -6.38 25.71
N VAL A 144 -4.31 -6.06 26.99
CA VAL A 144 -5.50 -6.08 27.85
C VAL A 144 -6.49 -5.01 27.40
N SER A 145 -6.06 -3.77 27.11
CA SER A 145 -6.93 -2.71 26.60
C SER A 145 -7.67 -3.14 25.32
N GLU A 146 -6.98 -3.78 24.37
CA GLU A 146 -7.62 -4.32 23.16
C GLU A 146 -8.66 -5.41 23.48
N LYS A 147 -8.37 -6.32 24.46
CA LYS A 147 -9.35 -7.32 24.92
C LYS A 147 -10.58 -6.71 25.58
N LEU A 148 -10.44 -5.53 26.16
CA LEU A 148 -11.56 -4.77 26.73
C LEU A 148 -12.38 -4.04 25.64
N GLY A 149 -11.90 -4.03 24.38
CA GLY A 149 -12.55 -3.39 23.25
C GLY A 149 -12.09 -1.95 23.00
N VAL A 150 -10.94 -1.54 23.55
CA VAL A 150 -10.33 -0.23 23.23
C VAL A 150 -9.34 -0.42 22.10
N SER A 151 -9.69 0.08 20.92
CA SER A 151 -8.83 0.07 19.73
C SER A 151 -7.58 0.94 19.94
N PRO A 152 -6.41 0.59 19.37
CA PRO A 152 -5.28 1.51 19.26
C PRO A 152 -5.66 2.87 18.63
N TRP A 153 -6.66 2.85 17.76
CA TRP A 153 -7.15 3.99 17.00
C TRP A 153 -8.27 4.78 17.68
N TYR A 154 -8.59 4.50 18.95
CA TYR A 154 -9.67 5.16 19.67
C TYR A 154 -9.54 6.69 19.66
N TRP A 155 -8.32 7.20 19.69
CA TRP A 155 -8.05 8.63 19.71
C TRP A 155 -7.73 9.20 18.30
N TRP A 156 -6.83 8.54 17.54
CA TRP A 156 -6.39 9.04 16.24
C TRP A 156 -7.40 8.83 15.11
N ALA A 157 -8.26 7.85 15.19
CA ALA A 157 -9.34 7.61 14.22
C ALA A 157 -10.73 7.67 14.81
N ASP A 158 -10.87 8.22 16.04
CA ASP A 158 -12.14 8.28 16.75
C ASP A 158 -12.88 6.92 16.78
N ALA A 159 -12.14 5.81 16.82
CA ALA A 159 -12.71 4.47 16.89
C ALA A 159 -13.52 4.34 18.20
N PRO A 160 -14.81 3.95 18.15
CA PRO A 160 -15.68 3.97 19.29
C PRO A 160 -15.28 2.95 20.35
N VAL A 161 -15.46 3.31 21.61
CA VAL A 161 -15.31 2.40 22.74
C VAL A 161 -16.71 2.03 23.25
N ARG A 162 -17.08 0.75 23.08
CA ARG A 162 -18.39 0.24 23.48
C ARG A 162 -18.50 0.12 25.00
N LYS A 163 -19.52 0.76 25.59
CA LYS A 163 -19.78 0.62 27.03
C LYS A 163 -20.34 -0.74 27.40
N GLN A 164 -19.86 -1.28 28.52
CA GLN A 164 -20.27 -2.57 29.09
C GLN A 164 -20.46 -2.41 30.61
N THR A 165 -21.62 -2.80 31.14
CA THR A 165 -21.94 -2.71 32.59
C THR A 165 -21.29 -3.83 33.41
N ALA A 166 -20.98 -4.96 32.79
CA ALA A 166 -20.25 -6.07 33.40
C ALA A 166 -19.14 -6.51 32.46
N LEU A 167 -17.91 -6.43 32.94
CA LEU A 167 -16.73 -6.72 32.15
C LEU A 167 -15.91 -7.82 32.85
N THR A 168 -15.93 -9.01 32.26
CA THR A 168 -15.16 -10.16 32.71
C THR A 168 -14.46 -10.77 31.49
N ILE A 169 -13.16 -10.99 31.58
CA ILE A 169 -12.40 -11.69 30.55
C ILE A 169 -11.99 -13.09 31.05
N GLN A 170 -11.97 -14.04 30.13
CA GLN A 170 -11.28 -15.30 30.32
C GLN A 170 -9.83 -15.12 29.94
N GLN A 171 -8.93 -15.28 30.89
CA GLN A 171 -7.49 -15.10 30.66
C GLN A 171 -6.76 -16.40 31.04
N PRO A 172 -6.45 -17.27 30.05
CA PRO A 172 -5.47 -18.30 30.26
C PRO A 172 -4.09 -17.70 30.52
N GLU A 173 -3.20 -18.46 31.16
CA GLU A 173 -1.79 -18.06 31.17
C GLU A 173 -1.32 -17.89 29.72
N PHE A 174 -0.74 -16.71 29.41
CA PHE A 174 -0.32 -16.33 28.06
C PHE A 174 1.07 -15.73 28.11
N ILE A 175 1.91 -16.11 27.19
CA ILE A 175 3.26 -15.57 27.03
C ILE A 175 3.40 -15.14 25.57
N ALA A 176 3.70 -13.87 25.35
CA ALA A 176 4.01 -13.34 24.03
C ALA A 176 5.47 -13.65 23.67
N GLU A 177 5.70 -14.05 22.42
CA GLU A 177 7.05 -14.17 21.88
C GLU A 177 7.65 -12.79 21.58
N PRO A 178 9.00 -12.68 21.45
CA PRO A 178 9.65 -11.46 21.00
C PRO A 178 9.11 -11.00 19.64
N PRO A 179 9.01 -9.68 19.43
CA PRO A 179 8.65 -9.17 18.11
C PRO A 179 9.57 -9.69 16.99
N SER A 180 9.00 -9.89 15.80
CA SER A 180 9.73 -10.40 14.64
C SER A 180 10.82 -9.45 14.14
N VAL A 181 10.65 -8.14 14.39
CA VAL A 181 11.60 -7.08 14.03
C VAL A 181 11.98 -6.30 15.29
N LYS A 182 13.27 -6.05 15.47
CA LYS A 182 13.80 -5.46 16.72
C LYS A 182 13.40 -3.99 16.90
N TYR A 183 13.71 -3.12 15.93
CA TYR A 183 13.29 -1.72 15.91
C TYR A 183 12.21 -1.54 14.85
N ARG A 184 11.04 -1.07 15.24
CA ARG A 184 9.88 -0.93 14.37
C ARG A 184 9.11 0.34 14.70
N GLY A 185 8.86 1.14 13.68
CA GLY A 185 8.24 2.44 13.90
C GLY A 185 7.92 3.17 12.62
N ILE A 186 7.70 4.47 12.77
CA ILE A 186 7.30 5.37 11.68
C ILE A 186 8.29 6.52 11.52
N PHE A 187 8.24 7.13 10.33
CA PHE A 187 8.89 8.40 10.04
C PHE A 187 7.82 9.43 9.65
N ILE A 188 7.74 10.52 10.39
CA ILE A 188 6.93 11.70 10.06
C ILE A 188 7.81 12.57 9.17
N ASN A 189 7.52 12.60 7.88
CA ASN A 189 8.42 13.18 6.87
C ASN A 189 7.80 14.30 6.03
N ASP A 190 6.49 14.46 6.03
CA ASP A 190 5.80 15.39 5.14
C ASP A 190 4.68 16.13 5.91
N GLU A 191 4.99 16.59 7.11
CA GLU A 191 4.06 17.13 8.11
C GLU A 191 3.48 18.50 7.77
N ASP A 192 3.95 19.16 6.70
CA ASP A 192 3.67 20.55 6.37
C ASP A 192 2.19 20.84 6.10
N TRP A 193 1.44 19.86 5.62
CA TRP A 193 0.06 20.01 5.17
C TRP A 193 -0.98 19.34 6.07
N GLY A 194 -0.55 18.71 7.15
CA GLY A 194 -1.41 17.95 8.04
C GLY A 194 -1.03 18.09 9.51
N LEU A 195 -0.12 17.23 9.99
CA LEU A 195 0.19 17.13 11.42
C LEU A 195 0.72 18.44 12.02
N GLN A 196 1.60 19.17 11.33
CA GLN A 196 2.15 20.43 11.81
C GLN A 196 1.10 21.53 11.92
N PRO A 197 0.31 21.86 10.87
CA PRO A 197 -0.74 22.86 10.99
C PRO A 197 -1.81 22.51 12.05
N TRP A 198 -2.15 21.24 12.16
CA TRP A 198 -3.10 20.77 13.17
C TRP A 198 -2.53 20.89 14.59
N ALA A 199 -1.32 20.43 14.84
CA ALA A 199 -0.65 20.59 16.13
C ALA A 199 -0.54 22.06 16.53
N ALA A 200 0.02 22.87 15.63
CA ALA A 200 0.30 24.28 15.89
C ALA A 200 -0.95 25.15 16.13
N LYS A 201 -2.08 24.83 15.48
CA LYS A 201 -3.25 25.73 15.49
C LYS A 201 -4.46 25.15 16.24
N THR A 202 -4.53 23.81 16.39
CA THR A 202 -5.72 23.16 16.95
C THR A 202 -5.42 22.40 18.23
N PHE A 203 -4.37 21.56 18.27
CA PHE A 203 -4.14 20.65 19.38
C PHE A 203 -3.17 21.19 20.46
N GLU A 204 -2.10 21.85 20.04
CA GLU A 204 -1.03 22.36 20.92
C GLU A 204 -0.66 23.83 20.57
N PRO A 205 -1.64 24.76 20.49
CA PRO A 205 -1.40 26.13 20.05
C PRO A 205 -0.46 26.91 20.97
N GLU A 206 -0.30 26.50 22.23
CA GLU A 206 0.66 27.10 23.17
C GLU A 206 2.11 26.85 22.78
N THR A 207 2.41 25.73 22.09
CA THR A 207 3.71 25.47 21.50
C THR A 207 3.82 26.11 20.11
N GLY A 208 2.71 26.16 19.38
CA GLY A 208 2.64 26.65 18.00
C GLY A 208 3.38 25.75 16.98
N ASP A 209 3.57 24.48 17.32
CA ASP A 209 4.36 23.49 16.57
C ASP A 209 4.01 22.06 17.01
N ILE A 210 4.70 21.06 16.45
CA ILE A 210 4.66 19.68 16.94
C ILE A 210 5.47 19.61 18.24
N GLY A 211 4.79 19.71 19.36
CA GLY A 211 5.39 19.78 20.69
C GLY A 211 5.20 18.49 21.51
N PRO A 212 5.53 18.55 22.80
CA PRO A 212 5.52 17.39 23.70
C PRO A 212 4.15 16.76 23.89
N LYS A 213 3.04 17.50 23.81
CA LYS A 213 1.69 16.93 23.89
C LYS A 213 1.37 16.11 22.64
N THR A 214 1.74 16.62 21.48
CA THR A 214 1.56 15.92 20.20
C THR A 214 2.37 14.63 20.18
N TYR A 215 3.67 14.70 20.53
CA TYR A 215 4.51 13.50 20.60
C TYR A 215 4.02 12.50 21.66
N ALA A 216 3.47 12.93 22.79
CA ALA A 216 2.89 12.01 23.78
C ALA A 216 1.74 11.18 23.16
N LYS A 217 0.87 11.80 22.33
CA LYS A 217 -0.21 11.09 21.63
C LYS A 217 0.31 10.17 20.51
N VAL A 218 1.37 10.54 19.83
CA VAL A 218 2.04 9.69 18.86
C VAL A 218 2.70 8.49 19.54
N PHE A 219 3.38 8.69 20.65
CA PHE A 219 4.07 7.61 21.39
C PHE A 219 3.07 6.64 22.04
N GLU A 220 1.93 7.14 22.55
CA GLU A 220 0.83 6.29 22.98
C GLU A 220 0.34 5.39 21.84
N LEU A 221 0.11 5.94 20.64
CA LEU A 221 -0.31 5.17 19.47
C LEU A 221 0.72 4.10 19.11
N LEU A 222 2.00 4.48 19.04
CA LEU A 222 3.10 3.55 18.71
C LEU A 222 3.14 2.36 19.69
N LEU A 223 3.05 2.63 21.00
CA LEU A 223 3.04 1.56 22.01
C LEU A 223 1.79 0.68 21.91
N ARG A 224 0.62 1.24 21.63
CA ARG A 224 -0.60 0.47 21.39
C ARG A 224 -0.48 -0.43 20.14
N LEU A 225 0.23 0.01 19.12
CA LEU A 225 0.60 -0.74 17.92
C LEU A 225 1.83 -1.64 18.11
N LYS A 226 2.35 -1.72 19.34
CA LYS A 226 3.54 -2.50 19.70
C LYS A 226 4.80 -2.11 18.93
N ALA A 227 4.89 -0.84 18.55
CA ALA A 227 6.08 -0.21 17.99
C ALA A 227 6.96 0.39 19.09
N ASN A 228 8.22 0.66 18.79
CA ASN A 228 9.21 1.14 19.74
C ASN A 228 10.11 2.27 19.24
N LEU A 229 9.96 2.68 17.96
CA LEU A 229 10.86 3.61 17.29
C LEU A 229 10.08 4.73 16.60
N ILE A 230 10.65 5.92 16.58
CA ILE A 230 10.23 7.02 15.73
C ILE A 230 11.41 7.69 15.04
N TRP A 231 11.25 8.09 13.78
CA TRP A 231 11.99 9.17 13.15
C TRP A 231 11.06 10.39 13.16
N PRO A 232 11.39 11.44 13.93
CA PRO A 232 10.51 12.60 14.14
C PRO A 232 10.35 13.46 12.90
N ALA A 233 9.38 14.38 12.95
CA ALA A 233 9.16 15.43 11.97
C ALA A 233 10.43 16.23 11.67
N MET A 234 10.66 16.56 10.37
CA MET A 234 11.95 17.11 9.96
C MET A 234 11.89 18.30 9.00
N HIS A 235 10.73 18.63 8.46
CA HIS A 235 10.62 19.70 7.47
C HIS A 235 10.78 21.11 8.08
N PRO A 236 11.07 22.14 7.25
CA PRO A 236 11.27 23.52 7.75
C PRO A 236 10.04 24.14 8.41
N SER A 237 8.86 23.60 8.19
CA SER A 237 7.62 24.04 8.87
C SER A 237 7.61 23.69 10.36
N THR A 238 8.46 22.74 10.78
CA THR A 238 8.57 22.22 12.14
C THR A 238 9.96 22.48 12.69
N LYS A 239 10.09 22.83 13.97
CA LYS A 239 11.38 22.87 14.65
C LYS A 239 11.90 21.44 14.84
N ALA A 240 13.22 21.28 14.84
CA ALA A 240 13.86 20.01 15.12
C ALA A 240 13.35 19.39 16.44
N PHE A 241 13.19 18.07 16.49
CA PHE A 241 12.66 17.35 17.67
C PHE A 241 13.34 17.76 18.99
N PHE A 242 14.66 17.91 18.96
CA PHE A 242 15.45 18.27 20.14
C PHE A 242 15.44 19.77 20.47
N TYR A 243 14.80 20.62 19.66
CA TYR A 243 14.61 22.03 19.94
C TYR A 243 13.79 22.26 21.23
N TYR A 244 12.77 21.42 21.45
CA TYR A 244 11.96 21.42 22.66
C TYR A 244 12.48 20.35 23.63
N PRO A 245 13.14 20.72 24.76
CA PRO A 245 13.69 19.73 25.70
C PRO A 245 12.65 18.74 26.24
N GLN A 246 11.37 19.14 26.28
CA GLN A 246 10.27 18.31 26.74
C GLN A 246 9.97 17.15 25.78
N ASN A 247 10.21 17.28 24.46
CA ASN A 247 10.06 16.20 23.50
C ASN A 247 10.95 15.01 23.87
N LYS A 248 12.22 15.31 24.18
CA LYS A 248 13.18 14.29 24.65
C LYS A 248 12.71 13.60 25.94
N LYS A 249 12.19 14.38 26.89
CA LYS A 249 11.66 13.86 28.15
C LYS A 249 10.45 12.94 27.94
N VAL A 250 9.53 13.31 27.05
CA VAL A 250 8.38 12.48 26.70
C VAL A 250 8.82 11.16 26.05
N ALA A 251 9.84 11.19 25.17
CA ALA A 251 10.39 9.96 24.58
C ALA A 251 10.98 9.03 25.64
N GLU A 252 11.70 9.56 26.63
CA GLU A 252 12.22 8.81 27.77
C GLU A 252 11.07 8.19 28.59
N ASP A 253 10.04 8.99 28.92
CA ASP A 253 8.92 8.57 29.75
C ASP A 253 8.12 7.45 29.11
N TYR A 254 7.92 7.52 27.77
CA TYR A 254 7.26 6.48 26.98
C TYR A 254 8.21 5.36 26.53
N SER A 255 9.50 5.44 26.85
CA SER A 255 10.54 4.50 26.42
C SER A 255 10.56 4.28 24.90
N ILE A 256 10.32 5.33 24.12
CA ILE A 256 10.42 5.33 22.66
C ILE A 256 11.84 5.63 22.24
N VAL A 257 12.36 4.81 21.33
CA VAL A 257 13.67 4.97 20.71
C VAL A 257 13.59 6.07 19.67
N ILE A 258 14.50 7.05 19.73
CA ILE A 258 14.60 8.09 18.72
C ILE A 258 15.68 7.73 17.72
N GLY A 259 15.31 7.65 16.45
CA GLY A 259 16.22 7.60 15.31
C GLY A 259 16.04 8.83 14.43
N THR A 260 16.78 8.89 13.34
CA THR A 260 16.64 9.95 12.34
C THR A 260 16.89 9.39 10.94
N SER A 261 16.44 10.11 9.93
CA SER A 261 16.57 9.72 8.53
C SER A 261 18.04 9.76 8.06
N HIS A 262 18.27 9.26 6.87
CA HIS A 262 19.55 9.30 6.17
C HIS A 262 20.07 10.73 5.91
N ALA A 263 19.17 11.71 5.87
CA ALA A 263 19.51 13.13 5.71
C ALA A 263 19.94 13.80 7.03
N GLU A 264 19.74 13.14 8.17
CA GLU A 264 19.91 13.66 9.52
C GLU A 264 20.92 12.85 10.33
N PRO A 265 22.18 12.79 9.92
CA PRO A 265 23.19 12.00 10.61
C PRO A 265 23.39 12.49 12.05
N MET A 266 23.71 11.54 12.94
CA MET A 266 23.99 11.78 14.36
C MET A 266 22.84 12.47 15.12
N LEU A 267 21.57 12.17 14.74
CA LEU A 267 20.35 12.75 15.33
C LEU A 267 20.23 14.27 15.12
N ARG A 268 20.76 14.79 14.03
CA ARG A 268 20.72 16.21 13.68
C ARG A 268 19.74 16.47 12.55
N ASN A 269 18.83 17.39 12.76
CA ASN A 269 18.02 17.95 11.68
C ASN A 269 18.79 19.07 10.98
N ASN A 270 19.51 18.74 9.91
CA ASN A 270 20.38 19.70 9.23
C ASN A 270 19.60 20.89 8.65
N VAL A 271 18.36 20.69 8.25
CA VAL A 271 17.51 21.75 7.67
C VAL A 271 17.14 22.80 8.72
N GLY A 272 16.79 22.38 9.92
CA GLY A 272 16.34 23.27 11.00
C GLY A 272 17.46 23.75 11.93
N GLU A 273 18.63 23.08 11.95
CA GLU A 273 19.67 23.29 12.95
C GLU A 273 21.00 23.79 12.38
N TRP A 274 21.27 23.62 11.07
CA TRP A 274 22.51 24.10 10.46
C TRP A 274 22.30 25.48 9.81
N ASP A 275 22.94 26.50 10.36
CA ASP A 275 22.92 27.86 9.81
C ASP A 275 24.25 28.16 9.09
N GLU A 276 24.23 28.21 7.78
CA GLU A 276 25.42 28.47 6.96
C GLU A 276 26.05 29.84 7.22
N ASN A 277 25.27 30.85 7.65
CA ASN A 277 25.80 32.19 7.92
C ASN A 277 26.73 32.20 9.14
N THR A 278 26.47 31.37 10.11
CA THR A 278 27.25 31.28 11.36
C THR A 278 28.19 30.09 11.41
N MET A 279 27.82 28.98 10.75
CA MET A 279 28.55 27.72 10.78
C MET A 279 29.39 27.47 9.54
N GLY A 280 29.13 28.21 8.42
CA GLY A 280 29.74 27.95 7.12
C GLY A 280 29.08 26.77 6.37
N HIS A 281 29.61 26.43 5.19
CA HIS A 281 29.08 25.35 4.39
C HIS A 281 29.09 23.99 5.11
N PHE A 282 28.04 23.20 4.92
CA PHE A 282 27.93 21.83 5.48
C PHE A 282 28.80 20.85 4.65
N ASN A 283 30.08 21.06 4.69
CA ASN A 283 31.09 20.37 3.88
C ASN A 283 32.20 19.81 4.77
N TYR A 284 32.36 18.49 4.82
CA TYR A 284 33.32 17.83 5.70
C TYR A 284 34.79 17.98 5.25
N ILE A 285 35.01 18.32 3.95
CA ILE A 285 36.40 18.54 3.44
C ILE A 285 36.92 19.91 3.87
N THR A 286 36.09 20.95 3.73
CA THR A 286 36.51 22.35 3.94
C THR A 286 36.11 22.88 5.31
N ASN A 287 35.17 22.26 6.01
CA ASN A 287 34.59 22.73 7.28
C ASN A 287 34.44 21.59 8.33
N LYS A 288 35.40 20.66 8.33
CA LYS A 288 35.37 19.45 9.17
C LYS A 288 35.13 19.77 10.66
N GLU A 289 35.84 20.76 11.19
CA GLU A 289 35.79 21.06 12.62
C GLU A 289 34.41 21.50 13.10
N LYS A 290 33.74 22.37 12.36
CA LYS A 290 32.36 22.82 12.69
C LYS A 290 31.33 21.69 12.57
N VAL A 291 31.42 20.89 11.52
CA VAL A 291 30.54 19.72 11.36
C VAL A 291 30.77 18.72 12.49
N PHE A 292 32.02 18.46 12.87
CA PHE A 292 32.33 17.57 13.96
C PHE A 292 31.80 18.09 15.31
N GLN A 293 32.00 19.39 15.64
CA GLN A 293 31.46 20.02 16.85
C GLN A 293 29.93 19.99 16.90
N TYR A 294 29.29 20.15 15.75
CA TYR A 294 27.86 20.07 15.60
C TYR A 294 27.32 18.68 15.99
N TRP A 295 27.94 17.61 15.52
CA TRP A 295 27.60 16.24 15.93
C TRP A 295 27.98 15.97 17.40
N GLU A 296 29.16 16.42 17.83
CA GLU A 296 29.63 16.24 19.22
C GLU A 296 28.63 16.79 20.23
N SER A 297 28.07 17.96 19.98
CA SER A 297 27.11 18.57 20.90
C SER A 297 25.83 17.75 21.04
N ARG A 298 25.33 17.14 19.96
CA ARG A 298 24.16 16.25 20.00
C ARG A 298 24.48 14.93 20.75
N VAL A 299 25.62 14.32 20.50
CA VAL A 299 26.02 13.11 21.24
C VAL A 299 26.09 13.38 22.75
N LYS A 300 26.66 14.54 23.16
CA LYS A 300 26.66 14.95 24.57
C LYS A 300 25.25 15.11 25.15
N GLU A 301 24.33 15.66 24.38
CA GLU A 301 22.94 15.86 24.80
C GLU A 301 22.18 14.54 24.97
N THR A 302 22.52 13.53 24.17
CA THR A 302 21.77 12.27 24.10
C THR A 302 22.41 11.09 24.84
N ILE A 303 23.42 11.34 25.70
CA ILE A 303 24.20 10.30 26.42
C ILE A 303 23.28 9.25 27.11
N LYS A 304 22.20 9.72 27.74
CA LYS A 304 21.29 8.88 28.55
C LYS A 304 20.07 8.35 27.77
N ASN A 305 19.83 8.87 26.56
CA ASN A 305 18.63 8.52 25.80
C ASN A 305 18.76 7.17 25.09
N ASP A 306 17.61 6.50 24.89
CA ASP A 306 17.51 5.32 24.03
C ASP A 306 17.38 5.81 22.58
N VAL A 307 18.42 5.60 21.78
CA VAL A 307 18.53 6.18 20.43
C VAL A 307 19.23 5.21 19.47
N VAL A 308 18.91 5.33 18.19
CA VAL A 308 19.66 4.74 17.08
C VAL A 308 20.33 5.87 16.30
N TYR A 309 21.65 5.90 16.28
CA TYR A 309 22.40 6.92 15.54
C TYR A 309 22.45 6.59 14.05
N THR A 310 21.99 7.51 13.22
CA THR A 310 22.19 7.44 11.77
C THR A 310 23.61 7.83 11.43
N MET A 311 24.32 6.95 10.74
CA MET A 311 25.72 7.09 10.37
C MET A 311 25.86 7.56 8.93
N GLY A 312 26.96 8.26 8.65
CA GLY A 312 27.27 8.82 7.35
C GLY A 312 27.00 10.32 7.28
N MET A 313 26.90 10.84 6.06
CA MET A 313 26.63 12.27 5.80
C MET A 313 26.03 12.41 4.41
N ARG A 314 25.09 13.32 4.27
CA ARG A 314 24.61 13.89 3.00
C ARG A 314 24.66 15.42 3.09
N GLY A 315 24.26 16.12 2.05
CA GLY A 315 24.13 17.58 2.13
C GLY A 315 22.90 18.00 2.93
N VAL A 316 22.75 19.29 3.14
CA VAL A 316 21.53 19.90 3.70
C VAL A 316 20.36 19.66 2.72
N HIS A 317 19.14 19.54 3.19
CA HIS A 317 17.94 19.33 2.39
C HIS A 317 17.93 18.04 1.52
N ASP A 318 18.45 16.94 2.02
CA ASP A 318 18.48 15.66 1.31
C ASP A 318 19.26 15.72 -0.04
N SER A 319 20.19 16.66 -0.18
CA SER A 319 21.10 16.76 -1.33
C SER A 319 22.27 15.78 -1.19
N GLY A 320 23.01 15.57 -2.30
CA GLY A 320 24.25 14.77 -2.28
C GLY A 320 25.33 15.38 -1.39
N ILE A 321 26.32 14.57 -0.98
CA ILE A 321 27.47 15.02 -0.21
C ILE A 321 28.30 16.04 -0.99
N GLU A 322 28.64 17.16 -0.36
CA GLU A 322 29.40 18.24 -0.99
C GLU A 322 30.90 17.93 -1.10
N GLY A 323 31.53 18.48 -2.15
CA GLY A 323 32.98 18.41 -2.35
C GLY A 323 33.49 17.15 -3.04
N VAL A 324 32.59 16.26 -3.49
CA VAL A 324 32.94 15.06 -4.27
C VAL A 324 32.32 15.12 -5.68
N LYS A 325 33.03 14.61 -6.69
CA LYS A 325 32.58 14.65 -8.09
C LYS A 325 31.77 13.41 -8.51
N ASN A 326 31.96 12.30 -7.83
CA ASN A 326 31.32 11.01 -8.16
C ASN A 326 31.33 10.06 -6.96
N SER A 327 30.59 8.97 -7.08
CA SER A 327 30.44 7.98 -6.00
C SER A 327 31.75 7.32 -5.54
N LYS A 328 32.74 7.16 -6.42
CA LYS A 328 34.04 6.57 -6.04
C LYS A 328 34.88 7.50 -5.17
N GLU A 329 34.85 8.80 -5.45
CA GLU A 329 35.54 9.82 -4.64
C GLU A 329 34.88 9.97 -3.25
N ALA A 330 33.58 9.70 -3.15
CA ALA A 330 32.85 9.77 -1.89
C ALA A 330 33.21 8.62 -0.92
N VAL A 331 33.66 7.46 -1.41
CA VAL A 331 33.98 6.29 -0.57
C VAL A 331 34.95 6.62 0.57
N PRO A 332 36.20 7.07 0.33
CA PRO A 332 37.14 7.33 1.41
C PRO A 332 36.68 8.45 2.35
N LEU A 333 35.92 9.42 1.85
CA LEU A 333 35.37 10.50 2.67
C LEU A 333 34.32 9.97 3.66
N LEU A 334 33.38 9.14 3.19
CA LEU A 334 32.36 8.54 4.05
C LEU A 334 32.94 7.55 5.05
N GLU A 335 33.95 6.76 4.69
CA GLU A 335 34.66 5.89 5.62
C GLU A 335 35.31 6.72 6.76
N GLN A 336 35.92 7.85 6.42
CA GLN A 336 36.53 8.77 7.44
C GLN A 336 35.42 9.39 8.31
N ILE A 337 34.34 9.87 7.75
CA ILE A 337 33.18 10.42 8.46
C ILE A 337 32.64 9.41 9.48
N ILE A 338 32.35 8.19 9.05
CA ILE A 338 31.82 7.12 9.92
C ILE A 338 32.81 6.80 11.04
N LYS A 339 34.10 6.77 10.74
CA LYS A 339 35.15 6.57 11.76
C LYS A 339 35.12 7.67 12.80
N ASP A 340 35.05 8.94 12.40
CA ASP A 340 35.04 10.09 13.29
C ASP A 340 33.74 10.14 14.14
N GLN A 341 32.57 9.82 13.53
CA GLN A 341 31.29 9.69 14.23
C GLN A 341 31.36 8.59 15.31
N ARG A 342 31.91 7.43 15.00
CA ARG A 342 32.09 6.33 15.98
C ARG A 342 32.99 6.71 17.12
N ALA A 343 34.07 7.45 16.85
CA ALA A 343 34.96 7.96 17.91
C ALA A 343 34.24 8.92 18.87
N LEU A 344 33.32 9.77 18.37
CA LEU A 344 32.44 10.57 19.22
C LEU A 344 31.55 9.73 20.12
N LEU A 345 30.94 8.66 19.57
CA LEU A 345 30.09 7.77 20.34
C LEU A 345 30.85 7.06 21.45
N GLU A 346 32.04 6.53 21.19
CA GLU A 346 32.89 5.90 22.20
C GLU A 346 33.31 6.88 23.29
N LYS A 347 33.73 8.09 22.90
CA LYS A 347 34.17 9.13 23.80
C LYS A 347 33.12 9.53 24.84
N TYR A 348 31.87 9.72 24.41
CA TYR A 348 30.84 10.29 25.29
C TYR A 348 29.87 9.26 25.87
N ARG A 349 29.59 8.13 25.20
CA ARG A 349 28.73 7.09 25.77
C ARG A 349 29.47 6.09 26.67
N SER A 350 30.79 6.19 26.78
CA SER A 350 31.62 5.32 27.61
C SER A 350 31.36 3.82 27.37
N LYS A 351 31.08 3.47 26.13
CA LYS A 351 30.81 2.10 25.64
C LYS A 351 31.53 1.93 24.31
N SER A 352 31.92 0.68 24.00
CA SER A 352 32.36 0.36 22.64
C SER A 352 31.32 0.74 21.61
N ALA A 353 31.71 1.38 20.51
CA ALA A 353 30.79 1.68 19.38
C ALA A 353 30.02 0.45 18.93
N THR A 354 30.59 -0.75 19.04
CA THR A 354 29.96 -2.02 18.66
C THR A 354 28.71 -2.39 19.48
N THR A 355 28.49 -1.73 20.63
CA THR A 355 27.34 -1.93 21.52
C THR A 355 26.31 -0.81 21.46
N ILE A 356 26.59 0.25 20.72
CA ILE A 356 25.72 1.40 20.55
C ILE A 356 24.91 1.21 19.26
N PRO A 357 23.56 1.31 19.32
CA PRO A 357 22.74 1.13 18.12
C PRO A 357 23.08 2.16 17.04
N GLN A 358 23.42 1.69 15.86
CA GLN A 358 23.79 2.49 14.70
C GLN A 358 23.11 1.93 13.44
N ALA A 359 22.67 2.82 12.56
CA ALA A 359 22.05 2.47 11.28
C ALA A 359 22.70 3.24 10.13
N PHE A 360 22.85 2.60 8.99
CA PHE A 360 23.32 3.21 7.75
C PHE A 360 22.30 2.94 6.64
N THR A 361 21.66 3.99 6.13
CA THR A 361 20.63 3.88 5.10
C THR A 361 21.25 4.15 3.73
N ALA A 362 21.27 3.14 2.88
CA ALA A 362 21.80 3.22 1.51
C ALA A 362 20.75 3.84 0.56
N TYR A 363 20.43 5.12 0.73
CA TYR A 363 19.37 5.83 0.02
C TYR A 363 19.92 6.64 -1.16
N LYS A 364 19.25 6.57 -2.32
CA LYS A 364 19.61 7.29 -3.55
C LYS A 364 21.08 7.04 -3.95
N GLU A 365 21.87 8.12 -4.14
CA GLU A 365 23.29 8.06 -4.51
C GLU A 365 24.17 7.33 -3.48
N VAL A 366 23.71 7.23 -2.22
CA VAL A 366 24.45 6.50 -1.18
C VAL A 366 24.47 5.00 -1.47
N LEU A 367 23.45 4.46 -2.14
CA LEU A 367 23.45 3.08 -2.62
C LEU A 367 24.55 2.86 -3.67
N ASP A 368 24.70 3.80 -4.61
CA ASP A 368 25.77 3.74 -5.61
C ASP A 368 27.17 3.83 -4.96
N ILE A 369 27.31 4.67 -3.93
CA ILE A 369 28.57 4.76 -3.17
C ILE A 369 28.87 3.44 -2.46
N TYR A 370 27.84 2.82 -1.85
CA TYR A 370 27.97 1.53 -1.19
C TYR A 370 28.38 0.42 -2.18
N ASP A 371 27.72 0.33 -3.31
CA ASP A 371 28.01 -0.65 -4.36
C ASP A 371 29.38 -0.39 -5.04
N ASN A 372 29.92 0.83 -4.98
CA ASN A 372 31.31 1.16 -5.39
C ASN A 372 32.38 0.82 -4.33
N GLY A 373 32.01 0.09 -3.28
CA GLY A 373 32.97 -0.53 -2.35
C GLY A 373 33.13 0.19 -0.99
N LEU A 374 32.20 1.04 -0.60
CA LEU A 374 32.16 1.63 0.73
C LEU A 374 32.11 0.54 1.81
N LYS A 375 33.08 0.55 2.73
CA LYS A 375 33.16 -0.40 3.85
C LYS A 375 32.45 0.13 5.09
N ILE A 376 31.32 -0.44 5.40
CA ILE A 376 30.57 -0.15 6.62
C ILE A 376 30.97 -1.14 7.71
N PRO A 377 31.33 -0.71 8.94
CA PRO A 377 31.63 -1.60 10.07
C PRO A 377 30.53 -2.64 10.29
N ASP A 378 30.95 -3.86 10.60
CA ASP A 378 30.09 -5.06 10.61
C ASP A 378 28.92 -5.01 11.61
N ASP A 379 29.05 -4.21 12.66
CA ASP A 379 28.05 -4.01 13.73
C ASP A 379 26.99 -2.94 13.41
N ILE A 380 27.18 -2.15 12.35
CA ILE A 380 26.17 -1.16 11.90
C ILE A 380 25.08 -1.86 11.12
N THR A 381 23.80 -1.59 11.45
CA THR A 381 22.65 -2.09 10.72
C THR A 381 22.55 -1.43 9.35
N LEU A 382 22.54 -2.23 8.28
CA LEU A 382 22.26 -1.75 6.91
C LEU A 382 20.75 -1.57 6.72
N VAL A 383 20.33 -0.39 6.28
CA VAL A 383 18.91 -0.11 6.03
C VAL A 383 18.70 0.06 4.53
N TRP A 384 17.90 -0.84 3.95
CA TRP A 384 17.59 -0.85 2.53
C TRP A 384 16.31 -0.05 2.27
N PRO A 385 16.35 0.96 1.41
CA PRO A 385 15.16 1.73 1.04
C PRO A 385 14.37 1.02 -0.07
N ASP A 386 13.07 1.35 -0.14
CA ASP A 386 12.32 1.18 -1.38
C ASP A 386 12.67 2.30 -2.40
N ASP A 387 12.05 2.24 -3.57
CA ASP A 387 12.22 3.26 -4.61
C ASP A 387 11.29 4.48 -4.44
N ASN A 388 10.73 4.67 -3.25
CA ASN A 388 9.75 5.65 -2.82
C ASN A 388 8.30 5.38 -3.30
N TYR A 389 8.08 4.31 -4.05
CA TYR A 389 6.77 3.91 -4.57
C TYR A 389 6.38 2.48 -4.15
N GLY A 390 7.06 1.96 -3.14
CA GLY A 390 6.72 0.69 -2.50
C GLY A 390 7.48 -0.53 -3.02
N TYR A 391 8.48 -0.38 -3.91
CA TYR A 391 9.30 -1.48 -4.42
C TYR A 391 10.72 -1.40 -3.85
N ILE A 392 11.13 -2.36 -3.03
CA ILE A 392 12.46 -2.37 -2.36
C ILE A 392 13.56 -2.53 -3.40
N GLN A 393 14.49 -1.57 -3.46
CA GLN A 393 15.52 -1.49 -4.50
C GLN A 393 16.53 -2.63 -4.47
N ARG A 394 16.88 -3.10 -3.28
CA ARG A 394 17.69 -4.31 -3.06
C ARG A 394 17.61 -4.75 -1.60
N LEU A 395 18.05 -5.97 -1.36
CA LEU A 395 18.21 -6.55 -0.02
C LEU A 395 19.65 -7.07 0.15
N SER A 396 19.97 -7.53 1.34
CA SER A 396 21.30 -8.08 1.67
C SER A 396 21.58 -9.33 0.85
N ASN A 397 22.74 -9.37 0.23
CA ASN A 397 23.29 -10.60 -0.34
C ASN A 397 23.82 -11.54 0.77
N GLU A 398 24.30 -12.71 0.42
CA GLU A 398 24.76 -13.73 1.36
C GLU A 398 25.81 -13.22 2.36
N ALA A 399 26.81 -12.51 1.87
CA ALA A 399 27.87 -11.95 2.73
C ALA A 399 27.34 -10.88 3.68
N GLU A 400 26.42 -10.03 3.19
CA GLU A 400 25.79 -8.99 3.99
C GLU A 400 24.82 -9.56 5.05
N GLN A 401 24.19 -10.72 4.80
CA GLN A 401 23.32 -11.40 5.77
C GLN A 401 24.09 -11.95 6.99
N THR A 402 25.40 -12.18 6.87
CA THR A 402 26.24 -12.66 8.00
C THR A 402 26.69 -11.53 8.95
N ARG A 403 26.42 -10.27 8.62
CA ARG A 403 26.82 -9.09 9.41
C ARG A 403 26.17 -9.12 10.80
N LYS A 404 26.91 -8.74 11.83
CA LYS A 404 26.41 -8.65 13.23
C LYS A 404 25.33 -7.60 13.41
N GLY A 405 25.45 -6.47 12.71
CA GLY A 405 24.45 -5.40 12.69
C GLY A 405 23.18 -5.78 11.95
N GLY A 406 23.21 -6.85 11.14
CA GLY A 406 22.09 -7.28 10.31
C GLY A 406 21.61 -6.22 9.33
N SER A 407 20.34 -6.30 8.95
CA SER A 407 19.72 -5.30 8.07
C SER A 407 18.28 -4.97 8.45
N GLY A 408 17.80 -3.88 7.86
CA GLY A 408 16.44 -3.36 8.02
C GLY A 408 15.93 -2.75 6.73
N VAL A 409 14.74 -2.16 6.81
CA VAL A 409 14.05 -1.52 5.68
C VAL A 409 13.52 -0.14 6.06
N TYR A 410 13.67 0.81 5.15
CA TYR A 410 12.99 2.08 5.13
C TYR A 410 11.99 2.07 3.96
N TYR A 411 10.69 2.10 4.26
CA TYR A 411 9.59 1.87 3.31
C TYR A 411 8.64 3.08 3.26
N HIS A 412 8.14 3.43 2.06
CA HIS A 412 7.25 4.57 1.86
C HIS A 412 5.79 4.14 1.67
N ALA A 413 4.89 4.65 2.51
CA ALA A 413 3.45 4.68 2.27
C ALA A 413 2.98 6.04 1.77
N SER A 414 3.82 7.07 1.90
CA SER A 414 3.67 8.43 1.41
C SER A 414 5.01 8.95 0.93
N TYR A 415 5.03 9.85 -0.06
CA TYR A 415 6.27 10.40 -0.60
C TYR A 415 6.11 11.81 -1.17
N TRP A 416 7.00 12.70 -0.79
CA TRP A 416 7.22 13.98 -1.42
C TRP A 416 8.43 13.91 -2.35
N GLY A 417 8.22 13.92 -3.65
CA GLY A 417 9.34 13.94 -4.59
C GLY A 417 8.98 13.57 -6.03
N ARG A 418 10.01 13.26 -6.81
CA ARG A 418 9.92 12.97 -8.25
C ARG A 418 9.83 11.47 -8.50
N PRO A 419 9.04 11.02 -9.50
CA PRO A 419 8.34 11.78 -10.54
C PRO A 419 7.12 12.57 -10.04
N HIS A 420 6.34 12.10 -9.05
CA HIS A 420 5.16 12.79 -8.51
C HIS A 420 4.90 12.42 -7.06
N ASP A 421 4.36 13.37 -6.30
CA ASP A 421 3.98 13.18 -4.90
C ASP A 421 2.74 12.30 -4.78
N TYR A 422 2.62 11.60 -3.64
CA TYR A 422 1.36 11.05 -3.13
C TYR A 422 1.33 11.28 -1.62
N LEU A 423 0.60 12.33 -1.19
CA LEU A 423 0.65 12.91 0.16
C LEU A 423 -0.75 13.08 0.78
N TRP A 424 -1.82 12.90 -0.01
CA TRP A 424 -3.17 13.26 0.40
C TRP A 424 -4.03 12.07 0.81
N LEU A 425 -3.96 10.95 0.08
CA LEU A 425 -4.77 9.76 0.34
C LEU A 425 -3.89 8.52 0.58
N GLY A 426 -4.31 7.65 1.51
CA GLY A 426 -3.70 6.34 1.71
C GLY A 426 -4.05 5.39 0.56
N THR A 427 -3.15 5.25 -0.41
CA THR A 427 -3.42 4.56 -1.68
C THR A 427 -2.43 3.45 -2.01
N THR A 428 -1.47 3.17 -1.13
CA THR A 428 -0.54 2.07 -1.32
C THR A 428 -1.26 0.74 -1.05
N HIS A 429 -1.22 -0.17 -2.03
CA HIS A 429 -1.99 -1.42 -1.92
C HIS A 429 -1.45 -2.30 -0.78
N PRO A 430 -2.29 -2.77 0.16
CA PRO A 430 -1.85 -3.55 1.31
C PRO A 430 -1.09 -4.84 0.95
N SER A 431 -1.46 -5.49 -0.16
CA SER A 431 -0.73 -6.67 -0.65
C SER A 431 0.65 -6.35 -1.19
N LEU A 432 0.87 -5.13 -1.73
CA LEU A 432 2.20 -4.69 -2.13
C LEU A 432 3.10 -4.49 -0.91
N ILE A 433 2.59 -3.79 0.12
CA ILE A 433 3.32 -3.63 1.39
C ILE A 433 3.72 -5.00 1.95
N ARG A 434 2.75 -5.93 1.99
CA ARG A 434 3.01 -7.30 2.48
C ARG A 434 4.05 -8.03 1.62
N GLU A 435 3.94 -7.99 0.30
CA GLU A 435 4.83 -8.74 -0.58
C GLU A 435 6.28 -8.27 -0.41
N GLU A 436 6.50 -6.96 -0.43
CA GLU A 436 7.82 -6.38 -0.31
C GLU A 436 8.42 -6.56 1.10
N MET A 437 7.62 -6.35 2.16
CA MET A 437 8.10 -6.50 3.53
C MET A 437 8.36 -7.96 3.91
N MET A 438 7.54 -8.90 3.42
CA MET A 438 7.79 -10.34 3.65
C MET A 438 8.97 -10.87 2.82
N LYS A 439 9.22 -10.30 1.64
CA LYS A 439 10.44 -10.52 0.87
C LYS A 439 11.67 -10.09 1.67
N ALA A 440 11.63 -8.88 2.25
CA ALA A 440 12.68 -8.36 3.11
C ALA A 440 12.91 -9.22 4.37
N TYR A 441 11.84 -9.61 5.04
CA TYR A 441 11.91 -10.47 6.23
C TYR A 441 12.58 -11.82 5.92
N LYS A 442 12.20 -12.46 4.81
CA LYS A 442 12.82 -13.72 4.36
C LYS A 442 14.30 -13.56 4.00
N ALA A 443 14.72 -12.38 3.56
CA ALA A 443 16.12 -12.05 3.30
C ALA A 443 16.90 -11.61 4.57
N GLY A 444 16.30 -11.78 5.76
CA GLY A 444 16.95 -11.47 7.05
C GLY A 444 16.92 -10.00 7.47
N ALA A 445 16.15 -9.15 6.80
CA ALA A 445 16.00 -7.74 7.19
C ALA A 445 15.01 -7.62 8.37
N ASN A 446 15.48 -7.91 9.59
CA ASN A 446 14.67 -7.96 10.81
C ASN A 446 15.19 -7.10 11.96
N GLN A 447 16.21 -6.24 11.72
CA GLN A 447 16.76 -5.39 12.77
C GLN A 447 16.02 -4.06 12.90
N LEU A 448 15.58 -3.46 11.80
CA LEU A 448 14.94 -2.15 11.81
C LEU A 448 13.95 -2.04 10.65
N TRP A 449 12.67 -1.73 10.97
CA TRP A 449 11.65 -1.38 9.98
C TRP A 449 11.06 -0.01 10.29
N VAL A 450 11.16 0.91 9.33
CA VAL A 450 10.59 2.25 9.42
C VAL A 450 9.65 2.48 8.25
N LEU A 451 8.41 2.85 8.56
CA LEU A 451 7.41 3.27 7.60
C LEU A 451 7.41 4.80 7.49
N ASN A 452 7.73 5.33 6.31
CA ASN A 452 7.47 6.73 6.01
C ASN A 452 5.96 6.93 5.82
N VAL A 453 5.36 7.65 6.73
CA VAL A 453 3.91 7.94 6.71
C VAL A 453 3.59 9.35 6.20
N GLY A 454 4.62 10.20 6.00
CA GLY A 454 4.41 11.62 5.75
C GLY A 454 3.74 12.26 6.96
N ASP A 455 2.43 12.10 7.02
CA ASP A 455 1.56 12.37 8.17
C ASP A 455 0.92 11.07 8.70
N ILE A 456 0.42 11.10 9.94
CA ILE A 456 -0.30 9.95 10.53
C ILE A 456 -1.61 9.70 9.77
N LYS A 457 -2.28 10.77 9.37
CA LYS A 457 -3.55 10.70 8.61
C LYS A 457 -3.29 11.07 7.14
N PRO A 458 -3.84 10.31 6.22
CA PRO A 458 -4.84 9.21 6.33
C PRO A 458 -4.22 7.79 6.22
N LEU A 459 -3.11 7.51 6.88
CA LEU A 459 -2.37 6.24 6.74
C LEU A 459 -2.60 5.27 7.91
N GLU A 460 -3.73 5.36 8.57
CA GLU A 460 -4.07 4.55 9.75
C GLU A 460 -3.97 3.05 9.47
N TYR A 461 -4.53 2.57 8.36
CA TYR A 461 -4.48 1.15 8.04
C TYR A 461 -3.09 0.69 7.59
N ASP A 462 -2.35 1.51 6.83
CA ASP A 462 -0.99 1.17 6.40
C ASP A 462 -0.06 1.03 7.61
N MET A 463 -0.20 1.91 8.62
CA MET A 463 0.51 1.81 9.90
C MET A 463 0.13 0.54 10.67
N GLU A 464 -1.17 0.25 10.81
CA GLU A 464 -1.68 -0.96 11.46
C GLU A 464 -1.09 -2.21 10.82
N LEU A 465 -1.18 -2.33 9.50
CA LEU A 465 -0.68 -3.47 8.74
C LEU A 465 0.84 -3.64 8.89
N PHE A 466 1.59 -2.57 8.65
CA PHE A 466 3.06 -2.60 8.67
C PHE A 466 3.60 -2.96 10.06
N LEU A 467 3.08 -2.33 11.11
CA LEU A 467 3.54 -2.56 12.48
C LEU A 467 3.09 -3.91 13.03
N ASN A 468 1.91 -4.40 12.65
CA ASN A 468 1.47 -5.77 12.98
C ASN A 468 2.37 -6.83 12.31
N MET A 469 2.77 -6.63 11.04
CA MET A 469 3.75 -7.52 10.38
C MET A 469 5.12 -7.47 11.07
N ALA A 470 5.58 -6.28 11.45
CA ALA A 470 6.85 -6.12 12.16
C ALA A 470 6.83 -6.74 13.55
N TYR A 471 5.69 -6.74 14.23
CA TYR A 471 5.49 -7.40 15.52
C TYR A 471 5.40 -8.92 15.38
N ASN A 472 4.57 -9.42 14.45
CA ASN A 472 4.41 -10.85 14.19
C ASN A 472 4.30 -11.16 12.70
N ALA A 473 5.40 -11.52 12.07
CA ALA A 473 5.48 -11.81 10.64
C ALA A 473 4.84 -13.16 10.23
N ILE A 474 4.61 -14.08 11.16
CA ILE A 474 4.20 -15.46 10.85
C ILE A 474 2.87 -15.54 10.08
N PRO A 475 1.76 -14.88 10.50
CA PRO A 475 0.49 -14.96 9.77
C PRO A 475 0.60 -14.41 8.34
N PHE A 476 1.45 -13.39 8.14
CA PHE A 476 1.63 -12.72 6.85
C PHE A 476 2.48 -13.50 5.83
N GLN A 477 3.04 -14.65 6.22
CA GLN A 477 3.63 -15.57 5.24
C GLN A 477 2.57 -16.09 4.25
N ASN A 478 1.31 -16.17 4.66
CA ASN A 478 0.18 -16.40 3.77
C ASN A 478 -0.31 -15.08 3.15
N SER A 479 -0.20 -14.93 1.82
CA SER A 479 -0.59 -13.69 1.11
C SER A 479 -2.08 -13.33 1.33
N ARG A 480 -2.96 -14.32 1.43
CA ARG A 480 -4.40 -14.12 1.64
C ARG A 480 -4.74 -13.53 3.02
N PHE A 481 -3.79 -13.59 3.98
CA PHE A 481 -4.04 -13.08 5.33
C PHE A 481 -4.22 -11.57 5.38
N VAL A 482 -3.64 -10.81 4.44
CA VAL A 482 -3.76 -9.35 4.41
C VAL A 482 -5.22 -8.88 4.31
N LYS A 483 -5.99 -9.53 3.44
CA LYS A 483 -7.43 -9.22 3.28
C LYS A 483 -8.24 -9.58 4.54
N VAL A 484 -7.91 -10.70 5.17
CA VAL A 484 -8.47 -11.10 6.46
C VAL A 484 -8.09 -10.09 7.55
N HIS A 485 -6.85 -9.60 7.55
CA HIS A 485 -6.36 -8.59 8.48
C HIS A 485 -7.14 -7.27 8.37
N LEU A 486 -7.38 -6.77 7.15
CA LEU A 486 -8.20 -5.58 6.92
C LEU A 486 -9.62 -5.75 7.49
N VAL A 487 -10.27 -6.88 7.16
CA VAL A 487 -11.62 -7.18 7.67
C VAL A 487 -11.63 -7.27 9.20
N ASN A 488 -10.65 -7.93 9.80
CA ASN A 488 -10.55 -8.06 11.26
C ASN A 488 -10.34 -6.69 11.93
N TRP A 489 -9.49 -5.83 11.36
CA TRP A 489 -9.27 -4.49 11.87
C TRP A 489 -10.55 -3.65 11.84
N LEU A 490 -11.27 -3.65 10.72
CA LEU A 490 -12.54 -2.96 10.58
C LEU A 490 -13.63 -3.55 11.48
N SER A 491 -13.64 -4.87 11.65
CA SER A 491 -14.60 -5.55 12.53
C SER A 491 -14.42 -5.19 14.00
N LYS A 492 -13.20 -4.96 14.45
CA LYS A 492 -12.92 -4.43 15.80
C LYS A 492 -13.51 -3.03 16.01
N ILE A 493 -13.52 -2.20 14.96
CA ILE A 493 -14.04 -0.81 15.03
C ILE A 493 -15.56 -0.78 14.85
N PHE A 494 -16.08 -1.43 13.81
CA PHE A 494 -17.47 -1.28 13.38
C PHE A 494 -18.38 -2.45 13.77
N GLY A 495 -17.83 -3.64 14.02
CA GLY A 495 -18.55 -4.89 14.21
C GLY A 495 -18.31 -5.85 13.04
N GLU A 496 -18.56 -7.15 13.25
CA GLU A 496 -18.24 -8.20 12.27
C GLU A 496 -18.96 -8.02 10.93
N HIS A 497 -20.25 -7.72 10.98
CA HIS A 497 -21.06 -7.53 9.77
C HIS A 497 -20.60 -6.29 8.99
N GLU A 498 -20.51 -5.14 9.65
CA GLU A 498 -20.08 -3.87 9.10
C GLU A 498 -18.63 -3.95 8.60
N GLY A 499 -17.76 -4.54 9.40
CA GLY A 499 -16.34 -4.71 9.06
C GLY A 499 -16.13 -5.56 7.80
N SER A 500 -16.92 -6.61 7.62
CA SER A 500 -16.89 -7.44 6.40
C SER A 500 -17.37 -6.66 5.17
N PHE A 501 -18.48 -5.92 5.30
CA PHE A 501 -18.99 -5.08 4.21
C PHE A 501 -17.99 -3.99 3.83
N ILE A 502 -17.53 -3.20 4.78
CA ILE A 502 -16.59 -2.10 4.57
C ILE A 502 -15.27 -2.64 4.00
N GLY A 503 -14.77 -3.76 4.55
CA GLY A 503 -13.51 -4.37 4.11
C GLY A 503 -13.51 -4.78 2.65
N LYS A 504 -14.63 -5.33 2.15
CA LYS A 504 -14.81 -5.64 0.72
C LYS A 504 -14.69 -4.39 -0.15
N HIS A 505 -15.29 -3.28 0.26
CA HIS A 505 -15.31 -2.05 -0.54
C HIS A 505 -14.01 -1.26 -0.44
N LEU A 506 -13.36 -1.22 0.73
CA LEU A 506 -12.02 -0.67 0.85
C LEU A 506 -10.98 -1.50 0.09
N TRP A 507 -11.16 -2.82 0.00
CA TRP A 507 -10.30 -3.63 -0.87
C TRP A 507 -10.41 -3.18 -2.33
N ARG A 508 -11.65 -2.97 -2.81
CA ARG A 508 -11.88 -2.43 -4.17
C ARG A 508 -11.27 -1.04 -4.37
N TYR A 509 -11.32 -0.18 -3.34
CA TYR A 509 -10.63 1.11 -3.36
C TYR A 509 -9.12 0.95 -3.60
N TYR A 510 -8.46 0.03 -2.87
CA TYR A 510 -7.03 -0.22 -3.05
C TYR A 510 -6.70 -0.81 -4.43
N GLU A 511 -7.53 -1.71 -4.98
CA GLU A 511 -7.36 -2.24 -6.34
C GLU A 511 -7.40 -1.13 -7.38
N LEU A 512 -8.40 -0.24 -7.32
CA LEU A 512 -8.53 0.89 -8.24
C LEU A 512 -7.38 1.90 -8.07
N ALA A 513 -6.95 2.16 -6.85
CA ALA A 513 -5.81 3.03 -6.58
C ALA A 513 -4.47 2.41 -7.01
N PHE A 514 -4.33 1.08 -6.95
CA PHE A 514 -3.16 0.37 -7.46
C PHE A 514 -3.01 0.53 -8.97
N GLU A 515 -4.12 0.41 -9.73
CA GLU A 515 -4.10 0.64 -11.18
C GLU A 515 -3.65 2.08 -11.50
N ARG A 516 -4.20 3.08 -10.82
CA ARG A 516 -3.75 4.47 -10.91
C ARG A 516 -4.09 5.22 -9.62
N LYS A 517 -3.08 5.76 -8.92
CA LYS A 517 -3.36 6.61 -7.76
C LYS A 517 -4.19 7.82 -8.17
N PRO A 518 -5.22 8.21 -7.40
CA PRO A 518 -6.02 9.42 -7.68
C PRO A 518 -5.16 10.67 -7.86
N GLU A 519 -4.10 10.81 -7.07
CA GLU A 519 -3.16 11.94 -7.13
C GLU A 519 -2.33 11.96 -8.42
N PHE A 520 -2.24 10.85 -9.15
CA PHE A 520 -1.53 10.76 -10.43
C PHE A 520 -2.42 11.03 -11.64
N MET A 521 -3.72 11.24 -11.45
CA MET A 521 -4.64 11.57 -12.52
C MET A 521 -4.30 12.94 -13.13
N GLY A 522 -4.29 13.03 -14.46
CA GLY A 522 -4.02 14.28 -15.19
C GLY A 522 -2.57 14.80 -15.06
N TRP A 523 -1.67 14.02 -14.52
CA TRP A 523 -0.27 14.41 -14.38
C TRP A 523 0.52 14.21 -15.70
N SER A 524 1.35 15.18 -16.07
CA SER A 524 2.03 15.20 -17.37
C SER A 524 3.45 14.63 -17.34
N ARG A 525 4.28 15.12 -16.41
CA ARG A 525 5.72 14.81 -16.35
C ARG A 525 6.24 14.96 -14.92
N THR A 526 7.53 15.16 -14.79
CA THR A 526 8.21 15.38 -13.51
C THR A 526 7.92 16.77 -12.97
N GLU A 527 7.43 16.87 -11.75
CA GLU A 527 7.27 18.11 -11.01
C GLU A 527 8.65 18.85 -10.83
N PRO A 528 8.70 20.15 -10.53
CA PRO A 528 7.60 21.02 -10.12
C PRO A 528 6.87 21.72 -11.27
N THR A 529 7.32 21.55 -12.51
CA THR A 529 6.79 22.23 -13.70
C THR A 529 5.65 21.45 -14.37
N THR A 530 5.00 20.57 -13.63
CA THR A 530 3.93 19.71 -14.11
C THR A 530 2.71 20.53 -14.55
N GLN A 531 2.32 20.35 -15.80
CA GLN A 531 1.02 20.82 -16.31
C GLN A 531 0.05 19.65 -16.36
N THR A 532 -1.24 19.93 -16.22
CA THR A 532 -2.26 18.88 -16.37
C THR A 532 -2.39 18.44 -17.83
N THR A 533 -2.51 17.13 -18.05
CA THR A 533 -2.74 16.50 -19.36
C THR A 533 -3.97 15.62 -19.31
N ASN A 534 -4.38 15.13 -20.48
CA ASN A 534 -5.39 14.09 -20.57
C ASN A 534 -4.87 12.80 -19.91
N THR A 535 -5.80 12.01 -19.37
CA THR A 535 -5.50 10.69 -18.86
C THR A 535 -5.15 9.74 -20.01
N GLN A 536 -4.63 8.55 -19.68
CA GLN A 536 -4.26 7.55 -20.68
C GLN A 536 -5.38 6.53 -20.95
N TYR A 537 -6.54 6.67 -20.29
CA TYR A 537 -7.69 5.78 -20.50
C TYR A 537 -8.31 5.99 -21.88
N ASN A 538 -8.68 4.90 -22.54
CA ASN A 538 -9.27 4.94 -23.86
C ASN A 538 -10.78 5.26 -23.77
N HIS A 539 -11.22 6.30 -24.49
CA HIS A 539 -12.62 6.74 -24.54
C HIS A 539 -13.43 6.13 -25.69
N PHE A 540 -12.78 5.41 -26.61
CA PHE A 540 -13.38 5.02 -27.89
C PHE A 540 -13.31 3.53 -28.18
N PHE A 541 -12.54 2.76 -27.41
CA PHE A 541 -12.39 1.31 -27.56
C PHE A 541 -12.64 0.59 -26.25
N TYR A 542 -12.77 -0.72 -26.34
CA TYR A 542 -12.96 -1.63 -25.21
C TYR A 542 -14.20 -1.32 -24.36
N GLY A 543 -15.30 -0.92 -25.04
CA GLY A 543 -16.54 -0.51 -24.38
C GLY A 543 -16.44 0.84 -23.64
N ASP A 544 -15.52 1.76 -24.04
CA ASP A 544 -15.20 3.01 -23.37
C ASP A 544 -14.52 2.76 -22.01
N GLU A 545 -13.25 2.40 -22.05
CA GLU A 545 -12.42 2.13 -20.86
C GLU A 545 -12.49 3.24 -19.80
N ALA A 546 -12.51 4.51 -20.26
CA ALA A 546 -12.63 5.66 -19.37
C ALA A 546 -13.98 5.68 -18.63
N GLN A 547 -15.09 5.29 -19.29
CA GLN A 547 -16.40 5.17 -18.66
C GLN A 547 -16.43 4.01 -17.66
N GLN A 548 -15.84 2.86 -18.02
CA GLN A 548 -15.75 1.71 -17.08
C GLN A 548 -15.04 2.10 -15.78
N ARG A 549 -13.98 2.91 -15.86
CA ARG A 549 -13.33 3.40 -14.65
C ARG A 549 -14.20 4.37 -13.85
N ILE A 550 -14.94 5.25 -14.51
CA ILE A 550 -15.93 6.12 -13.86
C ILE A 550 -16.99 5.26 -13.15
N ASP A 551 -17.55 4.27 -13.85
CA ASP A 551 -18.61 3.39 -13.32
C ASP A 551 -18.13 2.55 -12.14
N ALA A 552 -16.87 2.11 -12.16
CA ALA A 552 -16.26 1.38 -11.04
C ALA A 552 -16.17 2.26 -9.77
N TYR A 553 -15.75 3.51 -9.91
CA TYR A 553 -15.73 4.46 -8.80
C TYR A 553 -17.13 4.92 -8.39
N ASP A 554 -18.05 5.12 -9.33
CA ASP A 554 -19.45 5.44 -9.04
C ASP A 554 -20.12 4.35 -8.24
N SER A 555 -19.94 3.09 -8.63
CA SER A 555 -20.46 1.93 -7.88
C SER A 555 -19.90 1.88 -6.46
N LEU A 556 -18.59 2.08 -6.31
CA LEU A 556 -17.94 2.07 -5.01
C LEU A 556 -18.44 3.23 -4.12
N GLU A 557 -18.46 4.45 -4.65
CA GLU A 557 -18.94 5.64 -3.95
C GLU A 557 -20.42 5.52 -3.56
N ALA A 558 -21.26 5.05 -4.48
CA ALA A 558 -22.69 4.86 -4.24
C ALA A 558 -22.94 3.85 -3.10
N MET A 559 -22.20 2.73 -3.08
CA MET A 559 -22.31 1.73 -2.02
C MET A 559 -21.91 2.31 -0.66
N ILE A 560 -20.82 3.05 -0.58
CA ILE A 560 -20.37 3.67 0.67
C ILE A 560 -21.35 4.78 1.14
N LYS A 561 -21.85 5.60 0.23
CA LYS A 561 -22.87 6.62 0.55
C LYS A 561 -24.19 6.01 1.03
N ALA A 562 -24.66 4.95 0.33
CA ALA A 562 -25.88 4.24 0.72
C ALA A 562 -25.76 3.52 2.06
N TYR A 563 -24.52 3.09 2.43
CA TYR A 563 -24.30 2.42 3.71
C TYR A 563 -24.17 3.38 4.89
N ARG A 564 -23.77 4.63 4.67
CA ARG A 564 -23.55 5.65 5.72
C ARG A 564 -24.72 5.79 6.73
N PRO A 565 -26.01 5.80 6.33
CA PRO A 565 -27.12 5.88 7.28
C PRO A 565 -27.27 4.69 8.24
N TYR A 566 -26.64 3.55 7.94
CA TYR A 566 -26.67 2.36 8.81
C TYR A 566 -25.53 2.35 9.84
N ILE A 567 -24.57 3.26 9.71
CA ILE A 567 -23.47 3.43 10.68
C ILE A 567 -24.03 4.11 11.93
N LYS A 568 -23.73 3.54 13.10
CA LYS A 568 -24.15 4.10 14.37
C LYS A 568 -23.51 5.47 14.61
N GLU A 569 -24.20 6.31 15.38
CA GLU A 569 -23.74 7.68 15.65
C GLU A 569 -22.33 7.71 16.26
N ASP A 570 -22.04 6.84 17.22
CA ASP A 570 -20.72 6.72 17.85
C ASP A 570 -19.62 6.20 16.93
N GLN A 571 -19.96 5.60 15.80
CA GLN A 571 -19.05 5.13 14.75
C GLN A 571 -18.87 6.12 13.60
N SER A 572 -19.72 7.16 13.54
CA SER A 572 -19.83 8.06 12.39
C SER A 572 -18.52 8.78 12.07
N ALA A 573 -17.79 9.25 13.09
CA ALA A 573 -16.52 9.94 12.92
C ALA A 573 -15.43 9.01 12.37
N ALA A 574 -15.34 7.78 12.91
CA ALA A 574 -14.39 6.78 12.40
C ALA A 574 -14.72 6.37 10.96
N PHE A 575 -16.01 6.13 10.65
CA PHE A 575 -16.44 5.78 9.31
C PHE A 575 -16.12 6.90 8.30
N TYR A 576 -16.37 8.16 8.67
CA TYR A 576 -16.10 9.29 7.79
C TYR A 576 -14.62 9.36 7.41
N GLN A 577 -13.72 9.33 8.37
CA GLN A 577 -12.29 9.51 8.11
C GLN A 577 -11.59 8.27 7.51
N LEU A 578 -11.98 7.05 7.93
CA LEU A 578 -11.33 5.82 7.49
C LEU A 578 -11.89 5.25 6.19
N VAL A 579 -13.13 5.60 5.82
CA VAL A 579 -13.85 4.95 4.72
C VAL A 579 -14.46 5.96 3.75
N TYR A 580 -15.31 6.86 4.25
CA TYR A 580 -16.10 7.75 3.41
C TYR A 580 -15.20 8.74 2.66
N TYR A 581 -14.41 9.53 3.39
CA TYR A 581 -13.55 10.57 2.81
C TYR A 581 -12.58 10.04 1.77
N PRO A 582 -11.76 9.01 2.03
CA PRO A 582 -10.82 8.51 1.03
C PRO A 582 -11.52 7.96 -0.23
N VAL A 583 -12.63 7.21 -0.08
CA VAL A 583 -13.36 6.66 -1.22
C VAL A 583 -14.00 7.75 -2.07
N VAL A 584 -14.72 8.69 -1.43
CA VAL A 584 -15.40 9.78 -2.15
C VAL A 584 -14.38 10.68 -2.84
N CYS A 585 -13.34 11.12 -2.14
CA CYS A 585 -12.34 12.01 -2.71
C CYS A 585 -11.55 11.35 -3.85
N ALA A 586 -11.23 10.06 -3.76
CA ALA A 586 -10.61 9.31 -4.85
C ALA A 586 -11.52 9.21 -6.08
N SER A 587 -12.81 8.92 -5.86
CA SER A 587 -13.82 8.89 -6.92
C SER A 587 -13.91 10.25 -7.61
N GLN A 588 -14.07 11.34 -6.84
CA GLN A 588 -14.21 12.68 -7.39
C GLN A 588 -12.92 13.14 -8.11
N MET A 589 -11.74 12.75 -7.63
CA MET A 589 -10.48 13.08 -8.32
C MET A 589 -10.36 12.38 -9.68
N ASN A 590 -10.78 11.12 -9.79
CA ASN A 590 -10.88 10.41 -11.07
C ASN A 590 -11.89 11.07 -12.00
N LYS A 591 -13.11 11.37 -11.52
CA LYS A 591 -14.18 12.04 -12.27
C LYS A 591 -13.77 13.42 -12.77
N LYS A 592 -13.09 14.22 -11.94
CA LYS A 592 -12.54 15.51 -12.32
C LYS A 592 -11.76 15.44 -13.64
N PHE A 593 -10.86 14.47 -13.78
CA PHE A 593 -10.03 14.36 -14.97
C PHE A 593 -10.70 13.61 -16.11
N LEU A 594 -11.40 12.53 -15.85
CA LEU A 594 -12.07 11.74 -16.89
C LEU A 594 -13.23 12.52 -17.55
N TYR A 595 -14.00 13.27 -16.78
CA TYR A 595 -15.03 14.17 -17.32
C TYR A 595 -14.43 15.34 -18.09
N ARG A 596 -13.30 15.93 -17.63
CA ARG A 596 -12.56 16.92 -18.40
C ARG A 596 -12.14 16.38 -19.76
N ASP A 597 -11.58 15.15 -19.76
CA ASP A 597 -11.14 14.51 -21.00
C ASP A 597 -12.32 14.24 -21.93
N LYS A 598 -13.46 13.74 -21.41
CA LYS A 598 -14.70 13.58 -22.20
C LYS A 598 -15.18 14.92 -22.77
N ALA A 599 -15.20 15.99 -21.95
CA ALA A 599 -15.59 17.32 -22.41
C ALA A 599 -14.75 17.78 -23.61
N MET A 600 -13.42 17.62 -23.52
CA MET A 600 -12.49 18.03 -24.59
C MET A 600 -12.63 17.17 -25.86
N LEU A 601 -12.76 15.86 -25.69
CA LEU A 601 -12.85 14.92 -26.82
C LEU A 601 -14.22 15.01 -27.51
N TYR A 602 -15.29 15.14 -26.75
CA TYR A 602 -16.67 15.23 -27.27
C TYR A 602 -16.93 16.58 -27.95
N ALA A 603 -16.28 17.66 -27.49
CA ALA A 603 -16.32 18.94 -28.20
C ALA A 603 -15.75 18.83 -29.61
N LYS A 604 -14.66 18.06 -29.83
CA LYS A 604 -14.10 17.78 -31.17
C LYS A 604 -15.05 16.99 -32.07
N GLN A 605 -16.04 16.28 -31.50
CA GLN A 605 -17.09 15.57 -32.21
C GLN A 605 -18.39 16.40 -32.33
N ASN A 606 -18.35 17.69 -31.95
CA ASN A 606 -19.53 18.57 -31.91
C ASN A 606 -20.68 18.01 -31.08
N ARG A 607 -20.41 17.34 -29.98
CA ARG A 607 -21.42 16.80 -29.05
C ARG A 607 -21.86 17.89 -28.06
N LEU A 608 -23.16 18.12 -27.95
CA LEU A 608 -23.72 19.03 -26.92
C LEU A 608 -23.36 18.56 -25.49
N SER A 609 -23.28 17.25 -25.26
CA SER A 609 -22.86 16.65 -23.99
C SER A 609 -21.47 17.07 -23.49
N ALA A 610 -20.63 17.66 -24.33
CA ALA A 610 -19.35 18.20 -23.90
C ALA A 610 -19.50 19.28 -22.82
N THR A 611 -20.57 20.08 -22.85
CA THR A 611 -20.86 21.08 -21.80
C THR A 611 -21.26 20.45 -20.49
N ASP A 612 -22.01 19.33 -20.54
CA ASP A 612 -22.43 18.59 -19.36
C ASP A 612 -21.21 17.98 -18.64
N TYR A 613 -20.31 17.37 -19.41
CA TYR A 613 -19.08 16.80 -18.86
C TYR A 613 -18.12 17.86 -18.28
N ALA A 614 -18.09 19.06 -18.87
CA ALA A 614 -17.34 20.19 -18.30
C ALA A 614 -17.90 20.60 -16.91
N ALA A 615 -19.21 20.71 -16.80
CA ALA A 615 -19.87 21.00 -15.52
C ALA A 615 -19.66 19.88 -14.49
N LEU A 616 -19.75 18.61 -14.91
CA LEU A 616 -19.47 17.45 -14.04
C LEU A 616 -18.01 17.43 -13.53
N SER A 617 -17.04 17.79 -14.39
CA SER A 617 -15.64 17.91 -13.98
C SER A 617 -15.45 18.98 -12.89
N LYS A 618 -16.11 20.13 -13.04
CA LYS A 618 -16.08 21.19 -12.02
C LYS A 618 -16.77 20.74 -10.74
N ALA A 619 -17.95 20.14 -10.82
CA ALA A 619 -18.69 19.64 -9.66
C ALA A 619 -17.90 18.59 -8.86
N ALA A 620 -17.15 17.73 -9.53
CA ALA A 620 -16.26 16.79 -8.87
C ALA A 620 -15.16 17.50 -8.05
N TYR A 621 -14.56 18.54 -8.59
CA TYR A 621 -13.60 19.36 -7.86
C TYR A 621 -14.24 20.07 -6.64
N ASP A 622 -15.41 20.69 -6.84
CA ASP A 622 -16.13 21.37 -5.75
C ASP A 622 -16.49 20.40 -4.62
N SER A 623 -16.85 19.16 -4.96
CA SER A 623 -17.12 18.09 -3.99
C SER A 623 -15.89 17.75 -3.13
N ILE A 624 -14.70 17.66 -3.73
CA ILE A 624 -13.46 17.43 -2.97
C ILE A 624 -13.22 18.56 -1.96
N ILE A 625 -13.40 19.82 -2.39
CA ILE A 625 -13.26 20.98 -1.49
C ILE A 625 -14.21 20.84 -0.31
N GLN A 626 -15.50 20.59 -0.59
CA GLN A 626 -16.53 20.50 0.45
C GLN A 626 -16.25 19.39 1.45
N GLU A 627 -15.85 18.19 0.98
CA GLU A 627 -15.54 17.08 1.88
C GLU A 627 -14.27 17.36 2.69
N THR A 628 -13.28 18.04 2.14
CA THR A 628 -12.08 18.44 2.88
C THR A 628 -12.40 19.49 3.95
N GLU A 629 -13.28 20.43 3.65
CA GLU A 629 -13.77 21.41 4.64
C GLU A 629 -14.55 20.70 5.76
N ASN A 630 -15.45 19.77 5.42
CA ASN A 630 -16.17 18.95 6.39
C ASN A 630 -15.21 18.16 7.30
N TYR A 631 -14.16 17.58 6.71
CA TYR A 631 -13.13 16.86 7.48
C TYR A 631 -12.49 17.75 8.55
N ASN A 632 -12.10 18.95 8.16
CA ASN A 632 -11.41 19.87 9.07
C ASN A 632 -12.36 20.52 10.10
N THR A 633 -13.57 20.92 9.68
CA THR A 633 -14.41 21.80 10.51
C THR A 633 -15.55 21.06 11.24
N GLN A 634 -16.05 19.94 10.69
CA GLN A 634 -17.22 19.24 11.23
C GLN A 634 -16.87 17.92 11.92
N LEU A 635 -15.87 17.20 11.41
CA LEU A 635 -15.51 15.89 11.91
C LEU A 635 -15.12 15.94 13.40
N ALA A 636 -15.74 15.08 14.20
CA ALA A 636 -15.52 14.99 15.65
C ALA A 636 -15.58 16.37 16.37
N GLY A 637 -16.51 17.26 15.94
CA GLY A 637 -16.67 18.60 16.52
C GLY A 637 -15.50 19.54 16.23
N GLY A 638 -14.78 19.35 15.11
CA GLY A 638 -13.63 20.17 14.72
C GLY A 638 -12.29 19.75 15.35
N LYS A 639 -12.24 18.59 16.01
CA LYS A 639 -11.00 18.02 16.58
C LYS A 639 -9.84 17.97 15.57
N TRP A 640 -10.16 17.76 14.29
CA TRP A 640 -9.18 17.59 13.21
C TRP A 640 -9.00 18.84 12.35
N ASN A 641 -9.40 20.01 12.85
CA ASN A 641 -9.25 21.27 12.11
C ASN A 641 -7.75 21.50 11.78
N ASN A 642 -7.48 21.85 10.51
CA ASN A 642 -6.14 21.99 9.92
C ASN A 642 -5.36 20.67 9.71
N MET A 643 -5.99 19.47 9.83
CA MET A 643 -5.30 18.18 9.65
C MET A 643 -5.29 17.73 8.19
N MET A 644 -6.29 18.07 7.37
CA MET A 644 -6.42 17.53 6.02
C MET A 644 -6.21 18.60 4.96
N SER A 645 -5.34 18.32 4.00
CA SER A 645 -5.15 19.15 2.81
C SER A 645 -5.32 18.34 1.53
N MET A 646 -6.31 18.72 0.69
CA MET A 646 -6.54 18.09 -0.62
C MET A 646 -5.59 18.62 -1.70
N LYS A 647 -4.69 19.52 -1.37
CA LYS A 647 -3.77 20.18 -2.31
C LYS A 647 -2.36 20.37 -1.75
N PRO A 648 -1.71 19.28 -1.30
CA PRO A 648 -0.34 19.40 -0.83
C PRO A 648 0.52 20.05 -1.92
N ARG A 649 1.43 20.96 -1.50
CA ARG A 649 2.32 21.73 -2.39
C ARG A 649 1.59 22.59 -3.44
N ASN A 650 0.27 22.67 -3.41
CA ASN A 650 -0.53 23.46 -4.36
C ASN A 650 -0.26 23.17 -5.86
N LEU A 651 0.06 21.91 -6.20
CA LEU A 651 0.37 21.50 -7.57
C LEU A 651 -0.83 21.65 -8.51
N PRO A 652 -0.61 21.86 -9.82
CA PRO A 652 -1.67 22.07 -10.82
C PRO A 652 -2.74 20.96 -10.84
N VAL A 653 -2.36 19.71 -10.56
CA VAL A 653 -3.31 18.57 -10.53
C VAL A 653 -4.34 18.69 -9.41
N TYR A 654 -4.08 19.45 -8.36
CA TYR A 654 -4.99 19.70 -7.25
C TYR A 654 -5.83 20.99 -7.41
N GLN A 655 -5.60 21.77 -8.48
CA GLN A 655 -6.36 22.97 -8.76
C GLN A 655 -7.69 22.68 -9.50
N ALA A 656 -8.53 23.67 -9.65
CA ALA A 656 -9.73 23.58 -10.47
C ALA A 656 -9.38 23.09 -11.88
N PRO A 657 -10.25 22.27 -12.51
CA PRO A 657 -9.97 21.78 -13.86
C PRO A 657 -9.92 22.95 -14.85
N VAL A 658 -8.86 23.01 -15.63
CA VAL A 658 -8.76 23.96 -16.75
C VAL A 658 -9.53 23.37 -17.93
N LEU A 659 -10.62 24.04 -18.29
CA LEU A 659 -11.48 23.68 -19.41
C LEU A 659 -11.37 24.78 -20.47
N PRO A 660 -11.03 24.45 -21.73
CA PRO A 660 -11.14 25.41 -22.81
C PRO A 660 -12.60 25.81 -23.01
N ALA A 661 -12.83 26.97 -23.60
CA ALA A 661 -14.17 27.34 -24.03
C ALA A 661 -14.69 26.26 -25.00
N ILE A 662 -15.73 25.54 -24.59
CA ILE A 662 -16.32 24.49 -25.39
C ILE A 662 -17.38 25.15 -26.28
N THR A 663 -17.06 25.33 -27.58
CA THR A 663 -18.02 25.73 -28.59
C THR A 663 -18.44 24.50 -29.38
N VAL A 664 -19.68 24.12 -29.23
CA VAL A 664 -20.29 23.11 -30.09
C VAL A 664 -20.82 23.84 -31.34
N ASP A 665 -20.26 23.51 -32.50
CA ASP A 665 -20.74 24.05 -33.75
C ASP A 665 -22.08 23.43 -34.09
N GLY A 666 -23.15 24.22 -34.06
CA GLY A 666 -24.52 23.83 -34.38
C GLY A 666 -24.82 23.54 -35.85
N SER A 667 -23.78 23.34 -36.68
CA SER A 667 -23.97 23.10 -38.13
C SER A 667 -24.65 21.76 -38.47
N ALA A 668 -24.64 20.80 -37.53
CA ALA A 668 -25.32 19.50 -37.65
C ALA A 668 -26.24 19.28 -36.47
N SER A 669 -27.53 19.02 -36.66
CA SER A 669 -28.52 18.88 -35.60
C SER A 669 -28.25 17.70 -34.67
N TRP A 670 -27.67 16.62 -35.17
CA TRP A 670 -27.28 15.43 -34.41
C TRP A 670 -26.25 14.59 -35.14
N GLY A 671 -25.59 13.71 -34.44
CA GLY A 671 -24.57 12.79 -34.97
C GLY A 671 -24.56 11.42 -34.29
N ILE A 672 -23.74 10.51 -34.84
CA ILE A 672 -23.47 9.19 -34.28
C ILE A 672 -21.97 8.96 -34.20
N ALA A 673 -21.55 8.17 -33.22
CA ALA A 673 -20.17 7.69 -33.10
C ALA A 673 -20.19 6.22 -32.66
N PRO A 674 -19.93 5.28 -33.59
CA PRO A 674 -19.72 3.89 -33.24
C PRO A 674 -18.40 3.70 -32.48
N GLU A 675 -18.31 2.62 -31.70
CA GLU A 675 -17.06 2.25 -31.02
C GLU A 675 -15.89 2.20 -32.02
N GLY A 676 -14.77 2.78 -31.64
CA GLY A 676 -13.58 2.95 -32.48
C GLY A 676 -13.58 4.21 -33.37
N PHE A 677 -14.68 4.94 -33.46
CA PHE A 677 -14.74 6.18 -34.24
C PHE A 677 -14.01 7.34 -33.52
N VAL A 678 -12.95 7.81 -34.13
CA VAL A 678 -12.15 8.94 -33.65
C VAL A 678 -12.05 10.00 -34.76
N THR A 679 -12.19 11.29 -34.40
CA THR A 679 -12.02 12.40 -35.37
C THR A 679 -10.56 12.50 -35.84
N LYS A 680 -10.36 12.97 -37.06
CA LYS A 680 -9.04 13.07 -37.74
C LYS A 680 -7.97 13.87 -36.97
N ASP A 681 -8.38 14.76 -36.07
CA ASP A 681 -7.46 15.66 -35.34
C ASP A 681 -6.97 15.08 -33.99
N SER A 682 -7.30 13.83 -33.67
CA SER A 682 -6.83 13.24 -32.42
C SER A 682 -5.43 12.66 -32.63
N SER A 683 -4.41 13.41 -32.28
CA SER A 683 -3.00 12.98 -32.26
C SER A 683 -2.72 11.88 -31.19
N LEU A 684 -3.68 11.60 -30.34
CA LEU A 684 -3.54 10.71 -29.17
C LEU A 684 -4.03 9.28 -29.44
N LEU A 685 -4.83 9.04 -30.48
CA LEU A 685 -5.46 7.75 -30.71
C LEU A 685 -5.40 7.38 -32.20
N LYS A 686 -4.76 6.27 -32.52
CA LYS A 686 -4.93 5.61 -33.82
C LYS A 686 -6.36 5.09 -33.87
N GLY A 687 -7.27 5.81 -34.53
CA GLY A 687 -8.67 5.47 -34.63
C GLY A 687 -9.08 5.15 -36.05
N ILE A 688 -10.22 4.49 -36.17
CA ILE A 688 -10.85 4.18 -37.43
C ILE A 688 -11.81 5.31 -37.75
N ASN A 689 -11.60 6.00 -38.86
CA ASN A 689 -12.51 7.04 -39.40
C ASN A 689 -13.68 6.47 -40.23
N THR A 690 -14.04 5.20 -39.94
CA THR A 690 -15.12 4.53 -40.65
C THR A 690 -16.35 4.39 -39.77
N MET A 691 -17.53 4.60 -40.30
CA MET A 691 -18.81 4.30 -39.64
C MET A 691 -19.05 2.79 -39.66
N THR A 692 -18.14 2.00 -39.09
CA THR A 692 -18.22 0.55 -39.01
C THR A 692 -17.73 0.12 -37.63
N LEU A 693 -18.49 -0.72 -36.95
CA LEU A 693 -18.09 -1.31 -35.68
C LEU A 693 -16.87 -2.25 -35.85
N PRO A 694 -16.06 -2.48 -34.82
CA PRO A 694 -15.08 -3.57 -34.81
C PRO A 694 -15.78 -4.91 -35.17
N ALA A 695 -15.01 -5.89 -35.66
CA ALA A 695 -15.62 -7.14 -36.14
C ALA A 695 -16.11 -8.00 -34.95
N PHE A 696 -17.23 -8.67 -35.18
CA PHE A 696 -17.79 -9.66 -34.27
C PHE A 696 -17.30 -11.06 -34.61
N ASP A 697 -17.21 -11.94 -33.61
CA ASP A 697 -16.97 -13.36 -33.81
C ASP A 697 -17.82 -14.22 -32.84
N ASP A 698 -18.04 -15.47 -33.20
CA ASP A 698 -18.91 -16.38 -32.46
C ASP A 698 -18.26 -16.99 -31.20
N VAL A 699 -16.96 -16.82 -31.01
CA VAL A 699 -16.21 -17.31 -29.86
C VAL A 699 -16.17 -16.27 -28.75
N ASN A 700 -15.70 -15.05 -29.05
CA ASN A 700 -15.53 -13.97 -28.08
C ASN A 700 -16.85 -13.24 -27.76
N LYS A 701 -17.87 -13.29 -28.65
CA LYS A 701 -19.23 -12.73 -28.47
C LYS A 701 -19.19 -11.27 -27.97
N GLN A 702 -18.65 -10.43 -28.81
CA GLN A 702 -18.42 -9.01 -28.53
C GLN A 702 -19.74 -8.24 -28.35
N HIS A 703 -19.62 -7.15 -27.61
CA HIS A 703 -20.66 -6.19 -27.30
C HIS A 703 -20.11 -4.80 -27.54
N TYR A 704 -20.54 -4.13 -28.63
CA TYR A 704 -20.03 -2.82 -29.02
C TYR A 704 -21.11 -1.77 -28.90
N PHE A 705 -20.69 -0.47 -28.83
CA PHE A 705 -21.62 0.63 -28.67
C PHE A 705 -21.68 1.55 -29.91
N ILE A 706 -22.81 2.24 -30.03
CA ILE A 706 -22.99 3.40 -30.89
C ILE A 706 -23.56 4.51 -30.01
N ASP A 707 -22.88 5.65 -29.93
CA ASP A 707 -23.40 6.85 -29.29
C ASP A 707 -24.20 7.65 -30.32
N ILE A 708 -25.44 8.04 -29.96
CA ILE A 708 -26.28 8.99 -30.65
C ILE A 708 -26.32 10.28 -29.83
N PHE A 709 -26.00 11.42 -30.42
CA PHE A 709 -25.85 12.67 -29.69
C PHE A 709 -26.38 13.89 -30.45
N LEU A 710 -26.84 14.91 -29.71
CA LEU A 710 -27.16 16.23 -30.28
C LEU A 710 -25.91 17.06 -30.51
N SER A 711 -25.92 17.83 -31.58
CA SER A 711 -24.92 18.85 -31.89
C SER A 711 -25.48 20.28 -31.73
N ASP A 712 -26.81 20.43 -31.53
CA ASP A 712 -27.49 21.67 -31.22
C ASP A 712 -28.57 21.46 -30.15
N GLN A 713 -29.36 22.50 -29.84
CA GLN A 713 -30.39 22.44 -28.79
C GLN A 713 -31.75 21.91 -29.27
N LYS A 714 -31.89 21.54 -30.57
CA LYS A 714 -33.17 21.06 -31.11
C LYS A 714 -33.39 19.58 -30.72
N PRO A 715 -34.50 19.25 -30.10
CA PRO A 715 -34.80 17.88 -29.79
C PRO A 715 -35.04 17.07 -31.08
N ILE A 716 -34.69 15.80 -31.04
CA ILE A 716 -34.96 14.85 -32.14
C ILE A 716 -35.64 13.60 -31.61
N GLU A 717 -36.58 13.09 -32.37
CA GLU A 717 -37.00 11.70 -32.29
C GLU A 717 -36.18 10.90 -33.29
N TRP A 718 -35.66 9.76 -32.84
CA TRP A 718 -34.89 8.89 -33.70
C TRP A 718 -35.41 7.46 -33.66
N THR A 719 -35.23 6.74 -34.77
CA THR A 719 -35.50 5.32 -34.92
C THR A 719 -34.34 4.63 -35.59
N SER A 720 -34.15 3.34 -35.34
CA SER A 720 -33.18 2.49 -36.04
C SER A 720 -33.84 1.29 -36.70
N SER A 721 -33.23 0.83 -37.77
CA SER A 721 -33.57 -0.42 -38.44
C SER A 721 -32.27 -1.19 -38.71
N VAL A 722 -32.38 -2.51 -38.72
CA VAL A 722 -31.24 -3.42 -38.96
C VAL A 722 -31.46 -4.15 -40.29
N SER A 723 -30.37 -4.42 -41.01
CA SER A 723 -30.42 -5.12 -42.30
C SER A 723 -30.71 -6.63 -42.18
N HIS A 724 -30.44 -7.24 -41.00
CA HIS A 724 -30.58 -8.67 -40.72
C HIS A 724 -31.10 -8.88 -39.30
N ASP A 725 -31.84 -9.93 -39.07
CA ASP A 725 -32.48 -10.30 -37.78
C ASP A 725 -31.48 -10.85 -36.74
N TRP A 726 -30.26 -11.16 -37.15
CA TRP A 726 -29.17 -11.50 -36.23
C TRP A 726 -28.47 -10.26 -35.58
N ILE A 727 -28.79 -9.04 -36.03
CA ILE A 727 -28.30 -7.81 -35.39
C ILE A 727 -29.27 -7.43 -34.28
N HIS A 728 -28.78 -7.45 -33.04
CA HIS A 728 -29.57 -7.09 -31.87
C HIS A 728 -29.12 -5.72 -31.33
N LEU A 729 -30.07 -4.84 -31.02
CA LEU A 729 -29.86 -3.51 -30.44
C LEU A 729 -30.50 -3.44 -29.05
N SER A 730 -29.83 -2.81 -28.09
CA SER A 730 -30.39 -2.58 -26.74
C SER A 730 -31.65 -1.71 -26.76
N THR A 731 -31.76 -0.81 -27.74
CA THR A 731 -32.99 -0.05 -28.05
C THR A 731 -32.99 0.39 -29.51
N SER A 732 -34.20 0.46 -30.14
CA SER A 732 -34.39 0.79 -31.55
C SER A 732 -34.97 2.19 -31.80
N SER A 733 -35.36 2.93 -30.76
CA SER A 733 -35.92 4.26 -30.90
C SER A 733 -35.75 5.06 -29.58
N GLY A 734 -35.86 6.38 -29.67
CA GLY A 734 -35.82 7.26 -28.52
C GLY A 734 -35.95 8.72 -28.89
N THR A 735 -35.86 9.56 -27.88
CA THR A 735 -35.86 11.03 -28.02
C THR A 735 -34.60 11.58 -27.37
N LEU A 736 -33.91 12.46 -28.04
CA LEU A 736 -32.84 13.29 -27.46
C LEU A 736 -33.34 14.74 -27.31
N SER A 737 -33.00 15.40 -26.21
CA SER A 737 -33.31 16.80 -25.95
C SER A 737 -32.10 17.52 -25.39
N SER A 738 -32.10 18.83 -25.39
CA SER A 738 -31.01 19.64 -24.81
C SER A 738 -30.93 19.59 -23.29
N GLU A 739 -31.88 18.93 -22.65
CA GLU A 739 -31.88 18.74 -21.20
C GLU A 739 -30.65 17.96 -20.76
N TRP A 740 -30.16 18.27 -19.56
CA TRP A 740 -29.05 17.62 -18.90
C TRP A 740 -29.21 16.09 -18.91
N GLY A 741 -28.18 15.38 -19.40
CA GLY A 741 -28.13 13.92 -19.47
C GLY A 741 -29.08 13.30 -20.50
N LYS A 742 -29.83 14.09 -21.28
CA LYS A 742 -30.73 13.62 -22.34
C LYS A 742 -30.28 13.98 -23.76
N ASN A 743 -29.13 14.61 -23.89
CA ASN A 743 -28.58 15.08 -25.18
C ASN A 743 -27.69 14.04 -25.88
N GLN A 744 -27.52 12.87 -25.26
CA GLN A 744 -26.77 11.75 -25.76
C GLN A 744 -27.36 10.43 -25.25
N LEU A 745 -27.35 9.39 -26.09
CA LEU A 745 -27.72 8.02 -25.70
C LEU A 745 -26.73 7.03 -26.31
N ARG A 746 -26.32 6.04 -25.54
CA ARG A 746 -25.53 4.91 -25.99
C ARG A 746 -26.43 3.72 -26.23
N ILE A 747 -26.40 3.17 -27.47
CA ILE A 747 -27.02 1.91 -27.80
C ILE A 747 -25.96 0.82 -27.93
N TRP A 748 -26.25 -0.36 -27.38
CA TRP A 748 -25.36 -1.52 -27.47
C TRP A 748 -25.79 -2.42 -28.61
N VAL A 749 -24.82 -3.03 -29.27
CA VAL A 749 -24.96 -3.87 -30.42
C VAL A 749 -24.37 -5.24 -30.18
N ASP A 750 -25.14 -6.27 -30.36
CA ASP A 750 -24.76 -7.68 -30.25
C ASP A 750 -25.09 -8.42 -31.53
N VAL A 751 -24.46 -9.58 -31.73
CA VAL A 751 -24.79 -10.56 -32.77
C VAL A 751 -25.46 -11.79 -32.15
N ASP A 752 -26.70 -12.09 -32.56
CA ASP A 752 -27.38 -13.34 -32.22
C ASP A 752 -26.89 -14.46 -33.15
N TRP A 753 -25.83 -15.12 -32.73
CA TRP A 753 -25.20 -16.21 -33.50
C TRP A 753 -26.11 -17.43 -33.75
N SER A 754 -27.22 -17.56 -33.05
CA SER A 754 -28.20 -18.62 -33.29
C SER A 754 -29.02 -18.38 -34.55
N LYS A 755 -29.15 -17.11 -34.99
CA LYS A 755 -29.83 -16.69 -36.22
C LYS A 755 -28.91 -16.56 -37.42
N VAL A 756 -27.61 -16.61 -37.18
CA VAL A 756 -26.61 -16.62 -38.26
C VAL A 756 -26.61 -18.01 -38.91
N GLY A 757 -26.88 -18.07 -40.22
CA GLY A 757 -26.83 -19.28 -41.01
C GLY A 757 -25.42 -19.90 -41.09
N SER A 758 -25.15 -20.65 -42.14
CA SER A 758 -23.84 -21.30 -42.37
C SER A 758 -22.75 -20.35 -42.91
N GLU A 759 -23.02 -19.07 -42.96
CA GLU A 759 -22.10 -18.08 -43.51
C GLU A 759 -20.84 -17.90 -42.62
N GLU A 760 -19.67 -18.00 -43.24
CA GLU A 760 -18.40 -17.81 -42.52
C GLU A 760 -18.12 -16.32 -42.24
N LYS A 761 -18.59 -15.43 -43.07
CA LYS A 761 -18.42 -13.97 -42.97
C LYS A 761 -19.75 -13.27 -42.95
N LEU A 762 -19.92 -12.35 -42.00
CA LEU A 762 -21.11 -11.53 -41.85
C LEU A 762 -20.87 -10.11 -42.38
N ALA A 763 -21.86 -9.57 -43.06
CA ALA A 763 -21.95 -8.17 -43.44
C ALA A 763 -23.37 -7.67 -43.24
N GLY A 764 -23.53 -6.56 -42.56
CA GLY A 764 -24.82 -5.96 -42.27
C GLY A 764 -24.69 -4.48 -41.99
N SER A 765 -25.82 -3.83 -41.76
CA SER A 765 -25.84 -2.42 -41.38
C SER A 765 -26.97 -2.07 -40.44
N ILE A 766 -26.77 -1.01 -39.68
CA ILE A 766 -27.76 -0.35 -38.83
C ILE A 766 -28.01 1.03 -39.41
N ILE A 767 -29.26 1.33 -39.75
CA ILE A 767 -29.67 2.64 -40.26
C ILE A 767 -30.37 3.38 -39.11
N ILE A 768 -29.87 4.54 -38.76
CA ILE A 768 -30.43 5.45 -37.72
C ILE A 768 -31.00 6.68 -38.42
N LYS A 769 -32.30 6.97 -38.16
CA LYS A 769 -33.05 8.08 -38.76
C LYS A 769 -33.58 9.03 -37.71
N GLY A 770 -33.46 10.32 -37.92
CA GLY A 770 -34.03 11.33 -37.03
C GLY A 770 -33.86 12.73 -37.62
N GLY A 771 -34.76 13.67 -37.25
CA GLY A 771 -34.67 15.08 -37.69
C GLY A 771 -34.51 15.30 -39.20
N GLY A 772 -35.10 14.42 -40.04
CA GLY A 772 -34.98 14.49 -41.51
C GLY A 772 -33.62 13.99 -42.06
N LYS A 773 -32.73 13.45 -41.25
CA LYS A 773 -31.41 12.92 -41.63
C LYS A 773 -31.34 11.42 -41.36
N GLN A 774 -30.51 10.73 -42.13
CA GLN A 774 -30.24 9.29 -42.01
C GLN A 774 -28.71 9.07 -41.94
N MET A 775 -28.29 8.15 -41.06
CA MET A 775 -26.91 7.68 -40.94
C MET A 775 -26.85 6.18 -40.91
N GLU A 776 -25.78 5.58 -41.42
CA GLU A 776 -25.59 4.13 -41.48
C GLU A 776 -24.31 3.73 -40.76
N VAL A 777 -24.37 2.66 -39.98
CA VAL A 777 -23.25 2.00 -39.32
C VAL A 777 -23.08 0.59 -39.86
N GLY A 778 -21.91 0.28 -40.41
CA GLY A 778 -21.59 -1.05 -40.93
C GLY A 778 -21.30 -2.05 -39.81
N ILE A 779 -21.77 -3.29 -40.02
CA ILE A 779 -21.47 -4.44 -39.15
C ILE A 779 -20.64 -5.44 -39.94
N ARG A 780 -19.61 -5.99 -39.31
CA ARG A 780 -18.81 -7.09 -39.86
C ARG A 780 -18.66 -8.17 -38.79
N GLY A 781 -18.58 -9.41 -39.22
CA GLY A 781 -18.36 -10.53 -38.32
C GLY A 781 -17.88 -11.77 -39.06
N GLN A 782 -17.44 -12.76 -38.30
CA GLN A 782 -17.02 -14.05 -38.85
C GLN A 782 -17.22 -15.19 -37.85
N ARG A 783 -17.44 -16.37 -38.37
CA ARG A 783 -17.33 -17.60 -37.58
C ARG A 783 -15.89 -18.02 -37.54
N LEU A 784 -15.42 -18.32 -36.33
CA LEU A 784 -14.05 -18.77 -36.10
C LEU A 784 -14.02 -20.31 -36.11
N ASN A 785 -13.31 -20.89 -37.06
CA ASN A 785 -13.16 -22.34 -37.19
C ASN A 785 -12.13 -22.88 -36.21
N LEU A 786 -12.53 -23.05 -34.94
CA LEU A 786 -11.72 -23.70 -33.92
C LEU A 786 -11.84 -25.22 -33.98
N PRO A 787 -10.76 -25.96 -33.65
CA PRO A 787 -10.87 -27.41 -33.40
C PRO A 787 -11.89 -27.70 -32.28
N LEU A 788 -12.71 -28.75 -32.45
CA LEU A 788 -13.84 -29.08 -31.56
C LEU A 788 -13.48 -29.21 -30.06
N ALA A 789 -12.25 -29.55 -29.72
CA ALA A 789 -11.80 -29.75 -28.35
C ALA A 789 -10.77 -28.71 -27.92
N TYR A 790 -10.65 -27.61 -28.63
CA TYR A 790 -9.66 -26.57 -28.27
C TYR A 790 -10.09 -25.84 -27.02
N ILE A 791 -9.18 -25.82 -26.01
CA ILE A 791 -9.29 -25.04 -24.78
C ILE A 791 -8.02 -24.21 -24.66
N GLY A 792 -8.16 -22.90 -24.70
CA GLY A 792 -7.02 -21.97 -24.65
C GLY A 792 -7.44 -20.55 -25.00
N PHE A 793 -6.47 -19.70 -25.26
CA PHE A 793 -6.70 -18.32 -25.65
C PHE A 793 -6.94 -18.22 -27.16
N VAL A 794 -7.69 -17.23 -27.59
CA VAL A 794 -8.13 -17.09 -28.98
C VAL A 794 -7.93 -15.65 -29.43
N GLU A 795 -7.41 -15.47 -30.66
CA GLU A 795 -7.33 -14.16 -31.28
C GLU A 795 -8.70 -13.47 -31.32
N HIS A 796 -8.72 -12.22 -30.90
CA HIS A 796 -9.86 -11.32 -30.92
C HIS A 796 -9.45 -10.01 -31.62
N ASN A 797 -10.06 -9.69 -32.76
CA ASN A 797 -9.77 -8.45 -33.52
C ASN A 797 -8.26 -8.14 -33.64
N GLY A 798 -7.44 -9.14 -33.94
CA GLY A 798 -6.01 -8.97 -34.16
C GLY A 798 -5.18 -8.88 -32.89
N TYR A 799 -5.68 -9.35 -31.73
CA TYR A 799 -4.89 -9.52 -30.51
C TYR A 799 -5.33 -10.72 -29.68
N VAL A 800 -4.46 -11.18 -28.78
CA VAL A 800 -4.78 -12.16 -27.72
C VAL A 800 -4.42 -11.53 -26.38
N SER A 801 -5.33 -11.58 -25.42
CA SER A 801 -5.11 -11.11 -24.04
C SER A 801 -5.15 -12.28 -23.05
N MET A 802 -4.17 -12.36 -22.18
CA MET A 802 -3.97 -13.43 -21.21
C MET A 802 -3.58 -12.83 -19.85
N HIS A 803 -4.25 -13.23 -18.77
CA HIS A 803 -3.75 -12.98 -17.44
C HIS A 803 -2.60 -13.95 -17.15
N ALA A 804 -1.56 -13.48 -16.48
CA ALA A 804 -0.40 -14.34 -16.19
C ALA A 804 -0.79 -15.59 -15.39
N SER A 805 -1.77 -15.48 -14.49
CA SER A 805 -2.31 -16.62 -13.72
C SER A 805 -3.18 -17.59 -14.51
N GLY A 806 -3.56 -17.24 -15.75
CA GLY A 806 -4.40 -18.05 -16.65
C GLY A 806 -3.64 -19.09 -17.48
N PHE A 807 -2.36 -19.37 -17.16
CA PHE A 807 -1.54 -20.33 -17.90
C PHE A 807 -2.22 -21.70 -18.05
N THR A 808 -2.03 -22.33 -19.20
CA THR A 808 -2.65 -23.64 -19.54
C THR A 808 -1.87 -24.80 -18.95
N SER A 809 -0.56 -24.64 -18.74
CA SER A 809 0.30 -25.62 -18.06
C SER A 809 1.51 -24.95 -17.44
N ALA A 810 2.09 -25.60 -16.44
CA ALA A 810 3.33 -25.18 -15.81
C ALA A 810 4.26 -26.39 -15.62
N THR A 811 5.55 -26.14 -15.66
CA THR A 811 6.56 -27.16 -15.39
C THR A 811 7.51 -26.65 -14.32
N ASP A 812 7.55 -27.33 -13.18
CA ASP A 812 8.50 -27.05 -12.12
C ASP A 812 9.81 -27.82 -12.36
N LYS A 813 10.91 -27.16 -12.04
CA LYS A 813 12.27 -27.71 -12.07
C LYS A 813 12.95 -27.49 -10.72
N PRO A 814 13.88 -28.36 -10.30
CA PRO A 814 14.63 -28.13 -9.07
C PRO A 814 15.30 -26.75 -9.06
N GLY A 815 15.09 -26.00 -7.97
CA GLY A 815 15.67 -24.66 -7.79
C GLY A 815 14.89 -23.52 -8.43
N TYR A 816 13.83 -23.77 -9.21
CA TYR A 816 12.98 -22.75 -9.84
C TYR A 816 11.53 -23.14 -9.77
N GLN A 817 10.66 -22.18 -9.47
CA GLN A 817 9.21 -22.38 -9.43
C GLN A 817 8.48 -21.09 -9.79
N TRP A 818 7.36 -21.22 -10.48
CA TRP A 818 6.35 -20.18 -10.61
C TRP A 818 5.20 -20.41 -9.64
N LYS A 819 4.81 -19.39 -8.89
CA LYS A 819 3.71 -19.47 -7.91
C LYS A 819 2.71 -18.36 -8.10
N VAL A 820 1.43 -18.70 -8.11
CA VAL A 820 0.35 -17.70 -8.12
C VAL A 820 0.23 -17.04 -6.73
N ILE A 821 0.20 -15.72 -6.73
CA ILE A 821 -0.08 -14.88 -5.56
C ILE A 821 -1.40 -14.17 -5.81
N ASP A 822 -2.35 -14.38 -4.91
CA ASP A 822 -3.67 -13.75 -4.98
C ASP A 822 -3.65 -12.30 -4.45
N ASP A 823 -4.65 -11.52 -4.85
CA ASP A 823 -4.95 -10.19 -4.34
C ASP A 823 -3.84 -9.13 -4.63
N LEU A 824 -3.11 -9.26 -5.72
CA LEU A 824 -2.10 -8.29 -6.17
C LEU A 824 -2.05 -8.22 -7.70
N GLY A 825 -1.61 -7.08 -8.25
CA GLY A 825 -1.55 -6.80 -9.69
C GLY A 825 -2.84 -6.21 -10.24
N TYR A 826 -2.82 -5.82 -11.50
CA TYR A 826 -4.00 -5.32 -12.21
C TYR A 826 -5.04 -6.41 -12.45
N THR A 827 -4.57 -7.65 -12.65
CA THR A 827 -5.44 -8.82 -12.85
C THR A 827 -5.97 -9.39 -11.52
N GLY A 828 -5.52 -8.87 -10.39
CA GLY A 828 -5.82 -9.39 -9.05
C GLY A 828 -5.07 -10.69 -8.69
N LYS A 829 -4.27 -11.22 -9.62
CA LYS A 829 -3.44 -12.42 -9.41
C LYS A 829 -2.17 -12.33 -10.24
N ILE A 830 -1.05 -12.34 -9.59
CA ILE A 830 0.27 -12.36 -10.24
C ILE A 830 0.91 -13.73 -10.18
N VAL A 831 1.92 -13.94 -11.02
CA VAL A 831 2.74 -15.16 -11.01
C VAL A 831 4.17 -14.80 -10.65
N GLN A 832 4.63 -15.30 -9.50
CA GLN A 832 5.93 -14.98 -8.89
C GLN A 832 6.97 -16.03 -9.18
N SER A 833 8.17 -15.61 -9.58
CA SER A 833 9.33 -16.47 -9.68
C SER A 833 9.99 -16.73 -8.31
N LEU A 834 10.22 -17.98 -7.98
CA LEU A 834 10.80 -18.45 -6.71
C LEU A 834 12.10 -19.26 -6.96
N PRO A 835 12.96 -19.42 -5.93
CA PRO A 835 12.82 -18.99 -4.53
C PRO A 835 13.26 -17.54 -4.30
N ILE A 836 12.61 -16.84 -3.35
CA ILE A 836 12.97 -15.46 -2.95
C ILE A 836 14.26 -15.44 -2.11
N ASN A 837 14.54 -16.49 -1.38
CA ASN A 837 15.78 -16.61 -0.60
C ASN A 837 16.72 -17.59 -1.30
N THR A 838 17.59 -17.08 -2.14
CA THR A 838 18.59 -17.88 -2.84
C THR A 838 19.96 -17.67 -2.20
N LYS A 839 20.52 -18.75 -1.72
CA LYS A 839 21.94 -18.80 -1.33
C LYS A 839 22.84 -19.07 -2.53
N GLU A 840 22.27 -19.41 -3.67
CA GLU A 840 23.01 -19.84 -4.85
C GLU A 840 22.98 -18.77 -5.95
N GLY A 841 24.16 -18.46 -6.41
CA GLY A 841 24.53 -17.39 -7.29
C GLY A 841 24.09 -17.52 -8.73
N VAL A 842 24.95 -17.12 -9.62
CA VAL A 842 24.75 -16.79 -11.03
C VAL A 842 23.75 -17.69 -11.75
N VAL A 843 22.63 -17.11 -12.12
CA VAL A 843 21.64 -17.72 -13.01
C VAL A 843 22.23 -17.77 -14.42
N SER A 844 22.22 -18.96 -15.04
CA SER A 844 22.65 -19.10 -16.43
C SER A 844 21.79 -18.27 -17.36
N VAL A 845 22.43 -17.57 -18.30
CA VAL A 845 21.77 -16.86 -19.40
C VAL A 845 21.94 -17.62 -20.74
N ASP A 846 22.45 -18.83 -20.70
CA ASP A 846 22.55 -19.71 -21.85
C ASP A 846 21.15 -20.26 -22.22
N ALA A 847 20.75 -20.09 -23.48
CA ALA A 847 19.39 -20.40 -23.93
C ALA A 847 19.04 -21.90 -23.80
N ASP A 848 20.00 -22.78 -24.09
CA ASP A 848 19.80 -24.25 -24.03
C ASP A 848 19.73 -24.72 -22.57
N ALA A 849 20.58 -24.13 -21.72
CA ALA A 849 20.54 -24.38 -20.29
C ALA A 849 19.21 -23.93 -19.67
N ILE A 850 18.68 -22.76 -20.05
CA ILE A 850 17.39 -22.25 -19.58
C ILE A 850 16.25 -23.18 -20.00
N LYS A 851 16.16 -23.55 -21.28
CA LYS A 851 15.12 -24.47 -21.77
C LYS A 851 15.14 -25.82 -21.04
N LYS A 852 16.30 -26.31 -20.72
CA LYS A 852 16.49 -27.63 -20.08
C LYS A 852 16.21 -27.61 -18.58
N ASN A 853 16.66 -26.55 -17.87
CA ASN A 853 16.80 -26.58 -16.41
C ASN A 853 15.82 -25.64 -15.68
N ASN A 854 15.22 -24.66 -16.38
CA ASN A 854 14.38 -23.66 -15.70
C ASN A 854 12.88 -24.00 -15.80
N SER A 855 12.14 -23.67 -14.79
CA SER A 855 10.68 -23.75 -14.76
C SER A 855 10.05 -22.76 -15.71
N PHE A 856 8.92 -23.14 -16.30
CA PHE A 856 8.15 -22.24 -17.16
C PHE A 856 6.65 -22.36 -16.91
N VAL A 857 5.92 -21.30 -17.26
CA VAL A 857 4.47 -21.30 -17.47
C VAL A 857 4.21 -21.21 -18.95
N ALA A 858 3.19 -21.93 -19.43
CA ALA A 858 2.84 -22.01 -20.84
C ALA A 858 1.39 -21.58 -21.10
N TYR A 859 1.19 -20.87 -22.20
CA TYR A 859 -0.09 -20.34 -22.63
C TYR A 859 -0.40 -20.89 -24.03
N ASP A 860 -1.48 -21.64 -24.15
CA ASP A 860 -1.97 -22.20 -25.42
C ASP A 860 -2.88 -21.16 -26.07
N PHE A 861 -2.53 -20.71 -27.28
CA PHE A 861 -3.32 -19.69 -27.99
C PHE A 861 -3.51 -20.06 -29.46
N TYR A 862 -4.60 -19.56 -30.06
CA TYR A 862 -4.98 -19.80 -31.45
C TYR A 862 -5.08 -18.49 -32.21
N THR A 863 -4.39 -18.40 -33.38
CA THR A 863 -4.45 -17.24 -34.26
C THR A 863 -5.19 -17.52 -35.56
N PHE A 864 -5.95 -16.54 -36.05
CA PHE A 864 -6.61 -16.56 -37.34
C PHE A 864 -5.90 -15.69 -38.37
N THR A 865 -4.91 -14.92 -37.90
CA THR A 865 -4.08 -14.02 -38.70
C THR A 865 -2.65 -14.53 -38.70
N ALA A 866 -2.13 -14.81 -39.92
CA ALA A 866 -0.69 -15.08 -40.07
C ALA A 866 0.08 -13.75 -39.99
N ALA A 867 1.01 -13.66 -39.08
CA ALA A 867 1.71 -12.41 -38.76
C ALA A 867 3.08 -12.65 -38.12
N THR A 868 3.85 -11.61 -38.00
CA THR A 868 5.00 -11.53 -37.09
C THR A 868 4.56 -10.72 -35.87
N PRO A 869 4.02 -11.39 -34.81
CA PRO A 869 3.36 -10.66 -33.74
C PRO A 869 4.34 -10.05 -32.76
N GLN A 870 3.89 -9.00 -32.09
CA GLN A 870 4.56 -8.43 -30.92
C GLN A 870 3.87 -8.97 -29.65
N VAL A 871 4.66 -9.50 -28.72
CA VAL A 871 4.19 -9.85 -27.38
C VAL A 871 4.61 -8.76 -26.41
N THR A 872 3.66 -8.22 -25.67
CA THR A 872 3.91 -7.34 -24.52
C THR A 872 3.70 -8.13 -23.23
N VAL A 873 4.74 -8.25 -22.42
CA VAL A 873 4.65 -8.85 -21.08
C VAL A 873 4.65 -7.74 -20.05
N PHE A 874 3.61 -7.73 -19.22
CA PHE A 874 3.46 -6.81 -18.10
C PHE A 874 3.89 -7.49 -16.81
N THR A 875 4.78 -6.81 -16.08
CA THR A 875 5.23 -7.22 -14.74
C THR A 875 4.97 -6.10 -13.75
N LEU A 876 4.95 -6.40 -12.46
CA LEU A 876 5.13 -5.35 -11.46
C LEU A 876 6.58 -4.84 -11.55
N PRO A 877 6.82 -3.53 -11.32
CA PRO A 877 8.14 -2.92 -11.52
C PRO A 877 9.09 -3.19 -10.33
N THR A 878 9.23 -4.46 -9.96
CA THR A 878 10.11 -4.91 -8.88
C THR A 878 11.58 -4.77 -9.24
N HIS A 879 12.43 -4.68 -8.20
CA HIS A 879 13.87 -4.60 -8.35
C HIS A 879 14.55 -5.93 -8.01
N PRO A 880 15.82 -6.12 -8.45
CA PRO A 880 16.60 -7.32 -8.13
C PRO A 880 16.70 -7.56 -6.61
N LEU A 881 16.64 -8.80 -6.17
CA LEU A 881 16.79 -9.14 -4.75
C LEU A 881 18.07 -8.56 -4.14
N ASN A 882 19.16 -8.56 -4.89
CA ASN A 882 20.42 -7.95 -4.50
C ASN A 882 21.31 -7.70 -5.74
N ASN A 883 22.52 -7.22 -5.54
CA ASN A 883 23.47 -6.85 -6.60
C ASN A 883 24.01 -8.02 -7.44
N LYS A 884 23.65 -9.28 -7.13
CA LYS A 884 24.02 -10.46 -7.93
C LYS A 884 22.98 -10.81 -9.00
N TYR A 885 21.78 -10.23 -8.96
CA TYR A 885 20.67 -10.53 -9.86
C TYR A 885 20.35 -9.36 -10.79
N SER A 886 19.63 -9.64 -11.86
CA SER A 886 18.87 -8.68 -12.62
C SER A 886 17.37 -8.96 -12.47
N MET A 887 16.53 -8.49 -13.40
CA MET A 887 15.09 -8.75 -13.43
C MET A 887 14.74 -9.41 -14.76
N ARG A 888 15.15 -10.68 -14.91
CA ARG A 888 15.10 -11.41 -16.19
C ARG A 888 14.09 -12.56 -16.14
N TYR A 889 13.41 -12.69 -17.25
CA TYR A 889 12.68 -13.89 -17.68
C TYR A 889 13.01 -14.17 -19.14
N ALA A 890 12.59 -15.30 -19.67
CA ALA A 890 12.78 -15.57 -21.09
C ALA A 890 11.48 -16.05 -21.73
N VAL A 891 11.32 -15.76 -23.01
CA VAL A 891 10.12 -16.07 -23.79
C VAL A 891 10.49 -16.90 -25.01
N SER A 892 9.69 -17.94 -25.30
CA SER A 892 9.73 -18.66 -26.57
C SER A 892 8.32 -19.00 -27.04
N VAL A 893 8.13 -19.18 -28.33
CA VAL A 893 6.91 -19.69 -28.94
C VAL A 893 7.24 -20.96 -29.72
N ASP A 894 6.38 -22.00 -29.60
CA ASP A 894 6.46 -23.27 -30.32
C ASP A 894 7.86 -23.96 -30.24
N ASP A 895 8.49 -23.86 -29.07
CA ASP A 895 9.86 -24.32 -28.81
C ASP A 895 10.94 -23.68 -29.71
N GLY A 896 10.60 -22.58 -30.41
CA GLY A 896 11.50 -21.78 -31.22
C GLY A 896 12.61 -21.08 -30.39
N PRO A 897 13.29 -20.11 -30.98
CA PRO A 897 14.35 -19.37 -30.31
C PRO A 897 13.90 -18.73 -28.99
N LEU A 898 14.78 -18.71 -27.99
CA LEU A 898 14.53 -18.10 -26.68
C LEU A 898 14.99 -16.63 -26.72
N THR A 899 14.10 -15.74 -26.32
CA THR A 899 14.41 -14.31 -26.11
C THR A 899 14.51 -14.04 -24.63
N ILE A 900 15.67 -13.62 -24.14
CA ILE A 900 15.88 -13.19 -22.76
C ILE A 900 15.50 -11.72 -22.65
N VAL A 901 14.68 -11.41 -21.65
CA VAL A 901 14.15 -10.07 -21.39
C VAL A 901 14.62 -9.62 -20.02
N ASP A 902 15.15 -8.40 -19.95
CA ASP A 902 15.51 -7.76 -18.67
C ASP A 902 14.73 -6.45 -18.54
N PHE A 903 14.00 -6.31 -17.44
CA PHE A 903 13.23 -5.09 -17.14
C PHE A 903 13.81 -4.29 -15.96
N LYS A 904 15.02 -4.62 -15.52
CA LYS A 904 15.74 -3.84 -14.51
C LYS A 904 15.91 -2.41 -14.99
N THR A 905 15.44 -1.47 -14.19
CA THR A 905 15.66 -0.04 -14.42
C THR A 905 16.93 0.45 -13.74
N VAL A 906 17.53 1.49 -14.28
CA VAL A 906 18.75 2.11 -13.74
C VAL A 906 18.39 3.47 -13.14
N GLY A 907 18.68 3.64 -11.87
CA GLY A 907 18.47 4.89 -11.14
C GLY A 907 17.04 5.42 -11.28
N ARG A 908 16.92 6.74 -11.54
CA ARG A 908 15.65 7.43 -11.77
C ARG A 908 15.41 7.71 -13.25
N SER A 909 15.56 6.68 -14.09
CA SER A 909 15.34 6.77 -15.55
C SER A 909 13.88 7.14 -15.88
N GLU A 910 13.64 7.62 -17.11
CA GLU A 910 12.28 7.90 -17.59
C GLU A 910 11.40 6.63 -17.59
N GLU A 911 12.02 5.48 -17.82
CA GLU A 911 11.34 4.21 -17.72
C GLU A 911 10.89 3.89 -16.29
N TRP A 912 11.79 4.01 -15.31
CA TRP A 912 11.42 3.83 -13.90
C TRP A 912 10.28 4.78 -13.50
N LYS A 913 10.31 6.05 -13.93
CA LYS A 913 9.24 7.02 -13.65
C LYS A 913 7.89 6.55 -14.19
N ARG A 914 7.83 6.06 -15.43
CA ARG A 914 6.60 5.51 -16.00
C ARG A 914 6.12 4.29 -15.22
N ASN A 915 7.03 3.37 -14.92
CA ASN A 915 6.72 2.11 -14.25
C ASN A 915 6.10 2.33 -12.86
N VAL A 916 6.70 3.19 -12.03
CA VAL A 916 6.18 3.43 -10.66
C VAL A 916 4.87 4.22 -10.65
N LEU A 917 4.62 5.08 -11.64
CA LEU A 917 3.36 5.80 -11.75
C LEU A 917 2.20 4.93 -12.21
N SER A 918 2.48 3.83 -12.92
CA SER A 918 1.49 2.86 -13.38
C SER A 918 1.53 1.54 -12.61
N ASN A 919 2.43 1.35 -11.64
CA ASN A 919 2.68 0.06 -10.99
C ASN A 919 2.89 -1.10 -11.99
N ARG A 920 3.44 -0.79 -13.17
CA ARG A 920 3.66 -1.72 -14.28
C ARG A 920 5.00 -1.47 -14.95
N ALA A 921 5.72 -2.54 -15.30
CA ALA A 921 6.81 -2.53 -16.26
C ALA A 921 6.36 -3.31 -17.51
N GLU A 922 6.67 -2.76 -18.67
CA GLU A 922 6.26 -3.34 -19.96
C GLU A 922 7.49 -3.72 -20.77
N ARG A 923 7.46 -4.89 -21.41
CA ARG A 923 8.48 -5.31 -22.36
C ARG A 923 7.84 -5.89 -23.61
N ASP A 924 8.16 -5.26 -24.72
CA ASP A 924 7.77 -5.69 -26.05
C ASP A 924 8.80 -6.65 -26.63
N ILE A 925 8.33 -7.77 -27.13
CA ILE A 925 9.14 -8.86 -27.69
C ILE A 925 8.58 -9.16 -29.08
N GLN A 926 9.42 -9.05 -30.11
CA GLN A 926 9.06 -9.46 -31.45
C GLN A 926 9.18 -10.99 -31.56
N LEU A 927 8.05 -11.65 -31.84
CA LEU A 927 8.03 -13.08 -32.11
C LEU A 927 8.45 -13.38 -33.55
N PRO A 928 8.86 -14.63 -33.86
CA PRO A 928 8.99 -15.07 -35.24
C PRO A 928 7.64 -15.02 -35.97
N PHE A 929 7.69 -15.17 -37.30
CA PHE A 929 6.45 -15.31 -38.08
C PHE A 929 5.66 -16.53 -37.58
N LEU A 930 4.38 -16.36 -37.34
CA LEU A 930 3.42 -17.41 -36.96
C LEU A 930 2.40 -17.57 -38.06
N ASP A 931 2.16 -18.82 -38.47
CA ASP A 931 1.07 -19.18 -39.34
C ASP A 931 -0.27 -19.11 -38.57
N LYS A 932 -1.39 -19.25 -39.28
CA LYS A 932 -2.69 -19.42 -38.64
C LYS A 932 -2.73 -20.78 -37.92
N GLY A 933 -3.24 -20.83 -36.72
CA GLY A 933 -3.37 -22.05 -35.98
C GLY A 933 -3.05 -21.95 -34.50
N ARG A 934 -2.80 -23.11 -33.91
CA ARG A 934 -2.47 -23.25 -32.48
C ARG A 934 -0.99 -23.00 -32.23
N HIS A 935 -0.70 -22.23 -31.21
CA HIS A 935 0.64 -21.90 -30.76
C HIS A 935 0.78 -22.03 -29.24
N ILE A 936 2.00 -22.17 -28.72
CA ILE A 936 2.29 -22.24 -27.30
C ILE A 936 3.35 -21.19 -26.95
N LEU A 937 2.96 -20.18 -26.19
CA LEU A 937 3.89 -19.22 -25.60
C LEU A 937 4.41 -19.79 -24.27
N LYS A 938 5.72 -19.80 -24.06
CA LYS A 938 6.36 -20.23 -22.80
C LYS A 938 7.14 -19.06 -22.19
N ILE A 939 6.96 -18.84 -20.88
CA ILE A 939 7.73 -17.86 -20.10
C ILE A 939 8.53 -18.59 -19.04
N TYR A 940 9.85 -18.51 -19.17
CA TYR A 940 10.83 -19.20 -18.31
C TYR A 940 11.27 -18.30 -17.18
N CYS A 941 11.38 -18.86 -15.97
CA CYS A 941 11.96 -18.22 -14.81
C CYS A 941 13.48 -18.11 -14.97
N ILE A 942 14.03 -16.91 -14.82
CA ILE A 942 15.49 -16.69 -14.77
C ILE A 942 15.87 -16.13 -13.40
N ASP A 943 15.52 -14.88 -13.11
CA ASP A 943 15.82 -14.25 -11.82
C ASP A 943 14.65 -14.42 -10.84
N PRO A 944 14.92 -14.53 -9.54
CA PRO A 944 13.90 -14.59 -8.51
C PRO A 944 13.24 -13.23 -8.29
N GLY A 945 11.96 -13.23 -7.90
CA GLY A 945 11.21 -12.00 -7.58
C GLY A 945 10.57 -11.31 -8.78
N VAL A 946 10.60 -11.90 -9.98
CA VAL A 946 9.80 -11.46 -11.13
C VAL A 946 8.32 -11.72 -10.84
N LEU A 947 7.48 -10.71 -11.05
CA LEU A 947 6.03 -10.76 -10.81
C LEU A 947 5.30 -10.51 -12.12
N LEU A 948 4.89 -11.58 -12.83
CA LEU A 948 4.12 -11.50 -14.08
C LEU A 948 2.65 -11.17 -13.75
N ASP A 949 2.02 -10.26 -14.52
CA ASP A 949 0.64 -9.83 -14.33
C ASP A 949 -0.23 -10.13 -15.56
N GLU A 950 0.11 -9.59 -16.74
CA GLU A 950 -0.66 -9.72 -17.97
C GLU A 950 0.27 -9.94 -19.18
N ILE A 951 -0.24 -10.62 -20.22
CA ILE A 951 0.45 -10.82 -21.48
C ILE A 951 -0.50 -10.45 -22.62
N ARG A 952 -0.06 -9.65 -23.57
CA ARG A 952 -0.81 -9.29 -24.78
C ARG A 952 -0.02 -9.67 -26.02
N ILE A 953 -0.65 -10.39 -26.96
CA ILE A 953 -0.07 -10.70 -28.27
C ILE A 953 -0.81 -9.84 -29.29
N ASN A 954 -0.09 -8.99 -29.99
CA ASN A 954 -0.61 -8.13 -31.06
C ASN A 954 -0.27 -8.71 -32.43
N VAL A 955 -1.28 -9.16 -33.18
CA VAL A 955 -1.15 -9.61 -34.57
C VAL A 955 -1.60 -8.54 -35.56
N GLY A 956 -1.76 -7.29 -35.10
CA GLY A 956 -2.03 -6.12 -35.95
C GLY A 956 -3.31 -5.33 -35.61
N GLY A 957 -4.05 -5.71 -34.55
CA GLY A 957 -5.33 -5.06 -34.21
C GLY A 957 -5.43 -4.50 -32.79
N LEU A 958 -4.40 -4.67 -31.97
CA LEU A 958 -4.41 -4.15 -30.60
C LEU A 958 -4.39 -2.62 -30.57
N MET A 959 -5.37 -2.01 -29.93
CA MET A 959 -5.42 -0.57 -29.64
C MET A 959 -4.86 -0.29 -28.23
N ASN A 960 -4.52 0.99 -27.97
CA ASN A 960 -4.04 1.38 -26.66
C ASN A 960 -5.12 1.14 -25.61
N ALA A 961 -4.75 0.46 -24.52
CA ALA A 961 -5.55 0.27 -23.32
C ALA A 961 -4.64 0.48 -22.10
N TYR A 962 -5.10 1.31 -21.16
CA TYR A 962 -4.40 1.53 -19.90
C TYR A 962 -4.67 0.41 -18.89
N SER A 963 -5.93 0.04 -18.75
CA SER A 963 -6.38 -1.04 -17.85
C SER A 963 -6.07 -2.42 -18.44
N THR A 964 -6.26 -3.45 -17.62
CA THR A 964 -6.24 -4.84 -18.05
C THR A 964 -7.33 -5.11 -19.07
N LEU A 965 -6.99 -5.83 -20.12
CA LEU A 965 -7.97 -6.33 -21.07
C LEU A 965 -8.57 -7.66 -20.58
N PRO A 966 -9.87 -7.92 -20.85
CA PRO A 966 -10.45 -9.22 -20.59
C PRO A 966 -9.68 -10.35 -21.29
N GLU A 967 -9.56 -11.51 -20.65
CA GLU A 967 -8.97 -12.67 -21.30
C GLU A 967 -9.76 -13.08 -22.54
N THR A 968 -9.07 -13.27 -23.65
CA THR A 968 -9.63 -13.81 -24.88
C THR A 968 -9.55 -15.35 -24.86
N LYS A 969 -10.37 -16.00 -24.05
CA LYS A 969 -10.28 -17.45 -23.76
C LYS A 969 -11.57 -18.18 -24.12
N THR A 970 -11.43 -19.38 -24.68
CA THR A 970 -12.57 -20.29 -24.81
C THR A 970 -13.14 -20.63 -23.44
N LYS A 971 -14.46 -20.79 -23.35
CA LYS A 971 -15.15 -21.12 -22.08
C LYS A 971 -14.90 -22.56 -21.65
#